data_61b39a14643eed1f8ee0a7c5163c55aa
#
_entry.id   61b39a14643eed1f8ee0a7c5163c55aa
#
_cell.length_a   1.000
_cell.length_b   1.000
_cell.length_c   1.000
_cell.angle_alpha   90.00
_cell.angle_beta   90.00
_cell.angle_gamma   90.00
#
_symmetry.space_group_name_H-M   'P 1'
#
loop_
_entity.id
_entity.type
_entity.pdbx_description
1 polymer ?
#
loop_
_entity_poly.entity_id
_entity_poly.type
_entity_poly.pdbx_seq_one_letter_code
_entity_poly.pdbx_strand_id
1 'polypeptide(L)'
;MKKNTFFGLKRIDNPTESAYYFCKGGCVKMSARDQEILRQLIKHRSLKEAELLNELELSSRQLAYSIEAINEKLSEKRLPLIERRNGYYYAKNESADYLTIHQSVQDIIFSKEDRVHLLLIMILTRVEELSLDHFCIELQISKNTALADIKKAKTLLLKYHLEIEFSRKKGYVIVGEEWDKRIALFHSIIEIYKNYGDNVTVQLLESSQKYLDTVKNDVLKIEKFLGVKYTDEDFYPLLYFISSIFVRIERGQMIDSSRIQEREEIEHTKEYQSLSYITTDFPDLPEDEKVFISLQLLSSNVRNKGMVAKKDLPLLANSLWEFLTEFEVNTLLVLSDKKDLLIKLLNHFKPAYYRIKYDLSTGNVLYDKIRSEYNVLHNFVCQSISPLERFFQTEISDEEIAYITLFVGGHLISNDHNDLEEKIIKAVILCPNGISMSKLIEQKLKEIFPEFLFYPTNSIREYKKFMLPHDIVFSTVPVKSEKKVYVMNEILTNSDQLKLRQDVIKDIFHLDFDSIRATDIISVLKQYVSLDEKLETKLKEDLNSLLLSEQKSNTITENSSKGDLLQMIKNENIVLAEDRLSWESILNQSSQALVNQKIISSDYNELLLQEYLDQPSYIMLRQRILLPHLDPAIVDQKLGVFITVLKQEITYHGKKIHVVALLTTPDKTSHLPILYHINRMANDAEFIEELVKLEDVNEISKAIRNFSTNDKNS
;
A
#
# COMPACT_ATOMS: atom_id res chain seq x y z
N MET A 1 9.05 57.29 25.05
CA MET A 1 9.33 56.79 26.42
C MET A 1 8.33 55.71 26.76
N LYS A 2 8.77 54.44 26.73
CA LYS A 2 8.29 53.34 27.57
C LYS A 2 9.24 52.16 27.33
N LYS A 3 9.75 51.64 28.44
CA LYS A 3 10.90 50.77 28.58
C LYS A 3 10.57 49.34 28.14
N ASN A 4 11.49 48.74 27.35
CA ASN A 4 11.61 47.30 27.16
C ASN A 4 12.25 46.68 28.44
N THR A 5 11.60 45.65 28.94
CA THR A 5 12.18 44.82 30.02
C THR A 5 12.73 43.54 29.38
N PHE A 6 14.02 43.46 29.27
CA PHE A 6 14.79 42.25 28.97
C PHE A 6 14.73 41.30 30.18
N PHE A 7 14.30 40.07 29.95
CA PHE A 7 14.49 38.98 30.92
C PHE A 7 15.81 38.27 30.63
N GLY A 8 16.70 38.30 31.64
CA GLY A 8 18.02 37.76 31.55
C GLY A 8 18.06 36.22 31.56
N LEU A 9 18.79 35.68 30.60
CA LEU A 9 19.18 34.26 30.55
C LEU A 9 20.39 34.04 31.48
N LYS A 10 20.22 33.26 32.54
CA LYS A 10 21.32 32.66 33.30
C LYS A 10 21.90 31.48 32.54
N ARG A 11 23.20 31.50 32.25
CA ARG A 11 23.99 30.36 31.79
C ARG A 11 23.91 29.26 32.84
N ILE A 12 23.64 28.04 32.41
CA ILE A 12 23.81 26.81 33.18
C ILE A 12 24.82 25.93 32.43
N ASP A 13 26.02 25.83 32.99
CA ASP A 13 27.04 24.87 32.57
C ASP A 13 26.78 23.57 33.34
N ASN A 14 26.26 22.52 32.68
CA ASN A 14 26.62 21.11 32.92
C ASN A 14 25.88 20.15 31.93
N PRO A 15 26.53 19.26 31.22
CA PRO A 15 25.93 18.42 30.20
C PRO A 15 25.74 16.97 30.68
N THR A 16 25.06 16.71 31.79
CA THR A 16 24.72 15.35 32.21
C THR A 16 23.50 15.31 33.14
N GLU A 17 22.39 15.85 32.69
CA GLU A 17 21.10 15.47 33.30
C GLU A 17 20.00 15.86 32.31
N SER A 18 19.22 14.86 31.92
CA SER A 18 17.94 15.03 31.25
C SER A 18 17.01 15.80 32.21
N ALA A 19 17.05 17.12 32.12
CA ALA A 19 16.27 17.98 33.00
C ALA A 19 14.83 18.01 32.52
N TYR A 20 13.98 17.25 33.22
CA TYR A 20 12.55 17.49 33.25
C TYR A 20 12.29 18.85 33.91
N TYR A 21 12.04 19.88 33.13
CA TYR A 21 11.49 21.12 33.65
C TYR A 21 9.99 20.97 33.88
N PHE A 22 9.61 20.80 35.12
CA PHE A 22 8.26 21.07 35.61
C PHE A 22 8.01 22.58 35.55
N CYS A 23 7.44 23.06 34.48
CA CYS A 23 6.81 24.38 34.46
C CYS A 23 5.40 24.25 35.02
N LYS A 24 5.19 24.72 36.25
CA LYS A 24 3.85 24.95 36.82
C LYS A 24 3.09 25.90 35.86
N GLY A 25 2.08 25.37 35.16
CA GLY A 25 1.14 26.12 34.33
C GLY A 25 1.33 26.03 32.79
N GLY A 26 2.25 25.22 32.27
CA GLY A 26 2.44 25.00 30.84
C GLY A 26 1.74 23.71 30.38
N CYS A 27 0.97 23.80 29.31
CA CYS A 27 0.39 22.66 28.60
C CYS A 27 1.50 21.67 28.21
N VAL A 28 1.53 20.47 28.80
CA VAL A 28 2.52 19.42 28.42
C VAL A 28 2.22 19.01 26.98
N LYS A 29 3.20 19.07 26.10
CA LYS A 29 3.05 18.74 24.67
C LYS A 29 3.04 17.23 24.46
N MET A 30 2.20 16.73 23.54
CA MET A 30 2.26 15.34 23.10
C MET A 30 3.45 15.15 22.15
N SER A 31 4.34 14.22 22.47
CA SER A 31 5.51 13.95 21.61
C SER A 31 5.12 13.30 20.29
N ALA A 32 5.98 13.39 19.26
CA ALA A 32 5.77 12.68 17.98
C ALA A 32 5.60 11.18 18.20
N ARG A 33 6.39 10.61 19.11
CA ARG A 33 6.27 9.21 19.53
C ARG A 33 4.89 8.90 20.11
N ASP A 34 4.37 9.77 20.98
CA ASP A 34 3.07 9.56 21.63
C ASP A 34 1.93 9.68 20.61
N GLN A 35 2.06 10.60 19.65
CA GLN A 35 1.12 10.72 18.52
C GLN A 35 1.16 9.48 17.64
N GLU A 36 2.34 8.94 17.36
CA GLU A 36 2.48 7.73 16.57
C GLU A 36 1.91 6.51 17.29
N ILE A 37 2.17 6.36 18.58
CA ILE A 37 1.52 5.32 19.42
C ILE A 37 0.00 5.45 19.35
N LEU A 38 -0.53 6.68 19.48
CA LEU A 38 -1.98 6.90 19.42
C LEU A 38 -2.54 6.58 18.04
N ARG A 39 -1.84 6.98 16.93
CA ARG A 39 -2.23 6.61 15.55
C ARG A 39 -2.28 5.11 15.36
N GLN A 40 -1.24 4.38 15.76
CA GLN A 40 -1.18 2.93 15.66
C GLN A 40 -2.30 2.26 16.46
N LEU A 41 -2.55 2.71 17.67
CA LEU A 41 -3.63 2.18 18.51
C LEU A 41 -5.03 2.47 17.94
N ILE A 42 -5.26 3.64 17.36
CA ILE A 42 -6.53 3.96 16.68
C ILE A 42 -6.69 3.11 15.44
N LYS A 43 -5.62 2.96 14.68
CA LYS A 43 -5.58 2.22 13.42
C LYS A 43 -5.84 0.73 13.61
N HIS A 44 -5.20 0.11 14.60
CA HIS A 44 -5.31 -1.31 14.92
C HIS A 44 -6.31 -1.61 16.03
N ARG A 45 -6.88 -0.58 16.71
CA ARG A 45 -7.81 -0.63 17.85
C ARG A 45 -7.26 -1.30 19.09
N SER A 46 -6.44 -2.31 18.92
CA SER A 46 -5.70 -2.96 19.99
C SER A 46 -4.38 -3.49 19.44
N LEU A 47 -3.30 -3.28 20.19
CA LEU A 47 -1.97 -3.82 19.89
C LEU A 47 -1.38 -4.46 21.14
N LYS A 48 -0.64 -5.56 20.92
CA LYS A 48 0.15 -6.14 22.01
C LYS A 48 1.27 -5.19 22.40
N GLU A 49 1.60 -5.17 23.68
CA GLU A 49 2.75 -4.42 24.17
C GLU A 49 4.04 -4.77 23.41
N ALA A 50 4.27 -6.06 23.13
CA ALA A 50 5.44 -6.52 22.39
C ALA A 50 5.48 -6.00 20.93
N GLU A 51 4.33 -5.87 20.28
CA GLU A 51 4.21 -5.30 18.92
C GLU A 51 4.60 -3.81 18.92
N LEU A 52 4.03 -3.02 19.85
CA LEU A 52 4.37 -1.61 20.01
C LEU A 52 5.85 -1.39 20.35
N LEU A 53 6.43 -2.29 21.18
CA LEU A 53 7.85 -2.20 21.53
C LEU A 53 8.75 -2.47 20.35
N ASN A 54 8.40 -3.44 19.48
CA ASN A 54 9.20 -3.80 18.31
C ASN A 54 9.04 -2.81 17.17
N GLU A 55 7.80 -2.42 16.82
CA GLU A 55 7.55 -1.51 15.69
C GLU A 55 8.11 -0.10 15.92
N LEU A 56 8.06 0.37 17.18
CA LEU A 56 8.51 1.72 17.53
C LEU A 56 9.88 1.75 18.22
N GLU A 57 10.57 0.62 18.27
CA GLU A 57 11.90 0.47 18.93
C GLU A 57 11.92 1.04 20.36
N LEU A 58 10.89 0.74 21.16
CA LEU A 58 10.71 1.28 22.50
C LEU A 58 11.05 0.26 23.60
N SER A 59 11.50 0.74 24.75
CA SER A 59 11.48 -0.05 25.99
C SER A 59 10.09 -0.01 26.64
N SER A 60 9.74 -1.06 27.42
CA SER A 60 8.45 -1.10 28.15
C SER A 60 8.25 0.12 29.05
N ARG A 61 9.33 0.66 29.62
CA ARG A 61 9.28 1.88 30.44
C ARG A 61 8.94 3.12 29.61
N GLN A 62 9.51 3.26 28.40
CA GLN A 62 9.21 4.37 27.49
C GLN A 62 7.76 4.30 27.01
N LEU A 63 7.26 3.10 26.66
CA LEU A 63 5.88 2.92 26.26
C LEU A 63 4.91 3.28 27.39
N ALA A 64 5.18 2.83 28.62
CA ALA A 64 4.34 3.16 29.77
C ALA A 64 4.22 4.68 30.01
N TYR A 65 5.36 5.41 29.95
CA TYR A 65 5.36 6.87 30.04
C TYR A 65 4.59 7.54 28.90
N SER A 66 4.74 7.04 27.67
CA SER A 66 4.01 7.58 26.52
C SER A 66 2.50 7.36 26.66
N ILE A 67 2.05 6.19 27.07
CA ILE A 67 0.62 5.91 27.31
C ILE A 67 0.04 6.81 28.41
N GLU A 68 0.78 7.04 29.47
CA GLU A 68 0.37 7.95 30.56
C GLU A 68 0.22 9.39 30.03
N ALA A 69 1.20 9.89 29.27
CA ALA A 69 1.16 11.21 28.66
C ALA A 69 0.00 11.36 27.65
N ILE A 70 -0.26 10.33 26.84
CA ILE A 70 -1.41 10.31 25.91
C ILE A 70 -2.72 10.37 26.69
N ASN A 71 -2.88 9.56 27.73
CA ASN A 71 -4.09 9.52 28.54
C ASN A 71 -4.36 10.84 29.27
N GLU A 72 -3.32 11.52 29.75
CA GLU A 72 -3.45 12.86 30.32
C GLU A 72 -4.05 13.83 29.30
N LYS A 73 -3.55 13.81 28.05
CA LYS A 73 -4.04 14.66 26.96
C LYS A 73 -5.46 14.31 26.50
N LEU A 74 -5.78 13.03 26.39
CA LEU A 74 -7.13 12.58 26.09
C LEU A 74 -8.12 13.02 27.19
N SER A 75 -7.71 12.93 28.45
CA SER A 75 -8.50 13.38 29.60
C SER A 75 -8.77 14.88 29.57
N GLU A 76 -7.76 15.73 29.25
CA GLU A 76 -7.91 17.18 29.09
C GLU A 76 -8.98 17.53 28.04
N LYS A 77 -9.13 16.72 27.00
CA LYS A 77 -10.12 16.89 25.93
C LYS A 77 -11.42 16.11 26.16
N ARG A 78 -11.56 15.45 27.30
CA ARG A 78 -12.71 14.58 27.64
C ARG A 78 -12.93 13.46 26.62
N LEU A 79 -11.85 12.92 26.05
CA LEU A 79 -11.85 11.79 25.15
C LEU A 79 -11.61 10.48 25.88
N PRO A 80 -12.04 9.32 25.32
CA PRO A 80 -11.78 8.02 25.91
C PRO A 80 -10.29 7.74 26.06
N LEU A 81 -9.90 7.18 27.22
CA LEU A 81 -8.51 6.85 27.52
C LEU A 81 -8.09 5.54 26.85
N ILE A 82 -6.79 5.38 26.66
CA ILE A 82 -6.18 4.11 26.28
C ILE A 82 -6.19 3.19 27.48
N GLU A 83 -6.75 1.99 27.32
CA GLU A 83 -6.84 0.97 28.37
C GLU A 83 -5.84 -0.15 28.10
N ARG A 84 -5.26 -0.71 29.18
CA ARG A 84 -4.42 -1.91 29.10
C ARG A 84 -5.16 -3.09 29.71
N ARG A 85 -5.39 -4.15 28.90
CA ARG A 85 -6.03 -5.39 29.34
C ARG A 85 -5.27 -6.59 28.76
N ASN A 86 -4.92 -7.57 29.59
CA ASN A 86 -4.26 -8.82 29.19
C ASN A 86 -3.01 -8.64 28.29
N GLY A 87 -2.22 -7.59 28.52
CA GLY A 87 -1.02 -7.31 27.74
C GLY A 87 -1.27 -6.61 26.39
N TYR A 88 -2.51 -6.17 26.13
CA TYR A 88 -2.89 -5.34 24.99
C TYR A 88 -3.24 -3.93 25.45
N TYR A 89 -2.93 -2.96 24.59
CA TYR A 89 -3.41 -1.59 24.69
C TYR A 89 -4.59 -1.38 23.74
N TYR A 90 -5.65 -0.76 24.22
CA TYR A 90 -6.90 -0.50 23.49
C TYR A 90 -7.16 0.99 23.40
N ALA A 91 -7.42 1.51 22.20
CA ALA A 91 -7.93 2.86 22.00
C ALA A 91 -9.31 2.80 21.33
N LYS A 92 -10.24 3.65 21.79
CA LYS A 92 -11.54 3.80 21.16
C LYS A 92 -11.45 4.74 19.97
N ASN A 93 -12.37 4.58 19.00
CA ASN A 93 -12.39 5.42 17.79
C ASN A 93 -12.53 6.91 18.11
N GLU A 94 -13.30 7.25 19.15
CA GLU A 94 -13.50 8.63 19.59
C GLU A 94 -12.19 9.29 20.05
N SER A 95 -11.19 8.51 20.44
CA SER A 95 -9.84 9.04 20.75
C SER A 95 -9.13 9.59 19.51
N ALA A 96 -9.59 9.21 18.29
CA ALA A 96 -9.12 9.77 17.02
C ALA A 96 -9.44 11.27 16.90
N ASP A 97 -10.48 11.76 17.58
CA ASP A 97 -10.82 13.19 17.57
C ASP A 97 -9.66 14.05 18.08
N TYR A 98 -8.78 13.50 18.93
CA TYR A 98 -7.57 14.20 19.37
C TYR A 98 -6.64 14.54 18.19
N LEU A 99 -6.50 13.64 17.23
CA LEU A 99 -5.66 13.83 16.04
C LEU A 99 -6.31 14.75 14.99
N THR A 100 -7.63 14.98 15.09
CA THR A 100 -8.38 15.86 14.16
C THR A 100 -8.63 17.25 14.74
N ILE A 101 -8.50 17.44 16.07
CA ILE A 101 -8.61 18.74 16.73
C ILE A 101 -7.35 19.54 16.39
N HIS A 102 -7.52 20.80 15.97
CA HIS A 102 -6.47 21.74 15.57
C HIS A 102 -5.25 21.65 16.50
N GLN A 103 -4.20 20.98 16.04
CA GLN A 103 -2.90 21.02 16.69
C GLN A 103 -2.13 22.23 16.14
N SER A 104 -1.59 23.06 17.03
CA SER A 104 -0.59 24.04 16.63
C SER A 104 0.70 23.30 16.23
N VAL A 105 1.35 23.72 15.15
CA VAL A 105 2.69 23.21 14.76
C VAL A 105 3.68 23.27 15.92
N GLN A 106 3.51 24.26 16.81
CA GLN A 106 4.34 24.42 18.00
C GLN A 106 4.18 23.28 19.02
N ASP A 107 3.11 22.48 18.91
CA ASP A 107 2.82 21.36 19.80
C ASP A 107 3.34 20.02 19.27
N ILE A 108 3.90 19.98 18.06
CA ILE A 108 4.35 18.79 17.38
C ILE A 108 5.88 18.62 17.56
N ILE A 109 6.31 17.42 17.92
CA ILE A 109 7.70 17.01 17.83
C ILE A 109 7.82 16.13 16.59
N PHE A 110 8.47 16.66 15.56
CA PHE A 110 8.64 15.99 14.29
C PHE A 110 9.59 14.80 14.39
N SER A 111 9.31 13.72 13.66
CA SER A 111 10.23 12.61 13.48
C SER A 111 11.54 13.07 12.83
N LYS A 112 12.54 12.22 12.83
CA LYS A 112 13.84 12.54 12.22
C LYS A 112 13.74 12.65 10.70
N GLU A 113 12.90 11.83 10.09
CA GLU A 113 12.61 11.81 8.68
C GLU A 113 11.83 13.06 8.27
N ASP A 114 10.78 13.40 9.00
CA ASP A 114 9.96 14.58 8.73
C ASP A 114 10.75 15.88 8.85
N ARG A 115 11.67 15.96 9.82
CA ARG A 115 12.53 17.15 9.95
C ARG A 115 13.42 17.38 8.74
N VAL A 116 13.83 16.32 8.05
CA VAL A 116 14.59 16.45 6.80
C VAL A 116 13.73 17.12 5.73
N HIS A 117 12.48 16.67 5.55
CA HIS A 117 11.54 17.29 4.60
C HIS A 117 11.19 18.72 4.97
N LEU A 118 11.02 19.01 6.27
CA LEU A 118 10.77 20.37 6.75
C LEU A 118 11.97 21.31 6.47
N LEU A 119 13.20 20.84 6.65
CA LEU A 119 14.41 21.58 6.26
C LEU A 119 14.39 21.94 4.77
N LEU A 120 14.03 20.99 3.90
CA LEU A 120 13.94 21.24 2.46
C LEU A 120 12.85 22.25 2.13
N ILE A 121 11.68 22.13 2.72
CA ILE A 121 10.57 23.09 2.54
C ILE A 121 11.02 24.48 2.98
N MET A 122 11.62 24.62 4.17
CA MET A 122 12.12 25.90 4.67
C MET A 122 13.13 26.54 3.71
N ILE A 123 14.16 25.80 3.27
CA ILE A 123 15.21 26.34 2.37
C ILE A 123 14.61 26.75 1.02
N LEU A 124 13.63 26.01 0.52
CA LEU A 124 13.04 26.24 -0.81
C LEU A 124 11.95 27.30 -0.84
N THR A 125 11.24 27.53 0.28
CA THR A 125 10.07 28.44 0.30
C THR A 125 10.30 29.74 1.08
N ARG A 126 11.15 29.77 2.12
CA ARG A 126 11.37 30.98 2.92
C ARG A 126 12.17 32.04 2.18
N VAL A 127 11.85 33.28 2.47
CA VAL A 127 12.48 34.48 1.82
C VAL A 127 13.74 34.91 2.55
N GLU A 128 13.78 34.73 3.89
CA GLU A 128 14.91 35.10 4.73
C GLU A 128 16.12 34.16 4.55
N GLU A 129 17.32 34.69 4.85
CA GLU A 129 18.56 33.92 4.87
C GLU A 129 18.57 32.94 6.04
N LEU A 130 18.48 31.65 5.74
CA LEU A 130 18.39 30.59 6.76
C LEU A 130 19.76 30.24 7.34
N SER A 131 19.88 30.33 8.65
CA SER A 131 21.02 29.87 9.43
C SER A 131 20.69 28.58 10.22
N LEU A 132 21.71 27.96 10.79
CA LEU A 132 21.54 26.80 11.68
C LEU A 132 20.61 27.12 12.86
N ASP A 133 20.68 28.36 13.38
CA ASP A 133 19.85 28.78 14.52
C ASP A 133 18.36 28.88 14.14
N HIS A 134 18.04 29.27 12.92
CA HIS A 134 16.65 29.25 12.43
C HIS A 134 16.09 27.82 12.46
N PHE A 135 16.84 26.82 11.98
CA PHE A 135 16.40 25.40 12.05
C PHE A 135 16.24 24.91 13.48
N CYS A 136 17.16 25.33 14.39
CA CYS A 136 17.07 24.94 15.79
C CYS A 136 15.81 25.51 16.47
N ILE A 137 15.44 26.75 16.15
CA ILE A 137 14.29 27.44 16.75
C ILE A 137 12.99 26.84 16.20
N GLU A 138 12.87 26.76 14.87
CA GLU A 138 11.64 26.33 14.21
C GLU A 138 11.32 24.85 14.48
N LEU A 139 12.34 23.98 14.42
CA LEU A 139 12.16 22.55 14.64
C LEU A 139 12.33 22.15 16.12
N GLN A 140 12.65 23.11 17.00
CA GLN A 140 12.87 22.88 18.44
C GLN A 140 13.91 21.81 18.74
N ILE A 141 15.05 21.85 18.03
CA ILE A 141 16.14 20.85 18.11
C ILE A 141 17.47 21.47 18.48
N SER A 142 18.42 20.63 18.94
CA SER A 142 19.78 21.05 19.21
C SER A 142 20.57 21.31 17.93
N LYS A 143 21.64 22.12 18.01
CA LYS A 143 22.55 22.36 16.88
C LYS A 143 23.14 21.07 16.30
N ASN A 144 23.49 20.11 17.17
CA ASN A 144 24.03 18.82 16.72
C ASN A 144 22.98 18.01 15.95
N THR A 145 21.73 18.04 16.40
CA THR A 145 20.60 17.39 15.71
C THR A 145 20.36 18.05 14.35
N ALA A 146 20.32 19.39 14.29
CA ALA A 146 20.14 20.12 13.03
C ALA A 146 21.26 19.81 12.02
N LEU A 147 22.53 19.72 12.45
CA LEU A 147 23.64 19.32 11.58
C LEU A 147 23.50 17.88 11.07
N ALA A 148 23.03 16.96 11.91
CA ALA A 148 22.78 15.59 11.50
C ALA A 148 21.63 15.51 10.49
N ASP A 149 20.55 16.28 10.68
CA ASP A 149 19.42 16.37 9.77
C ASP A 149 19.82 17.00 8.42
N ILE A 150 20.66 18.07 8.44
CA ILE A 150 21.24 18.65 7.20
C ILE A 150 22.09 17.61 6.45
N LYS A 151 22.89 16.80 7.16
CA LYS A 151 23.66 15.74 6.51
C LYS A 151 22.76 14.71 5.81
N LYS A 152 21.66 14.33 6.44
CA LYS A 152 20.65 13.45 5.82
C LYS A 152 19.96 14.12 4.64
N ALA A 153 19.58 15.40 4.76
CA ALA A 153 19.00 16.17 3.67
C ALA A 153 19.94 16.21 2.45
N LYS A 154 21.26 16.38 2.65
CA LYS A 154 22.24 16.27 1.56
C LYS A 154 22.19 14.90 0.87
N THR A 155 22.13 13.82 1.63
CA THR A 155 22.03 12.46 1.06
C THR A 155 20.72 12.27 0.29
N LEU A 156 19.60 12.77 0.81
CA LEU A 156 18.28 12.70 0.12
C LEU A 156 18.30 13.47 -1.20
N LEU A 157 18.95 14.63 -1.24
CA LEU A 157 19.00 15.49 -2.41
C LEU A 157 19.86 14.93 -3.56
N LEU A 158 20.77 13.98 -3.29
CA LEU A 158 21.57 13.34 -4.34
C LEU A 158 20.70 12.66 -5.40
N LYS A 159 19.57 12.08 -5.01
CA LYS A 159 18.62 11.46 -5.96
C LYS A 159 17.96 12.46 -6.91
N TYR A 160 17.98 13.76 -6.56
CA TYR A 160 17.47 14.86 -7.39
C TYR A 160 18.59 15.67 -8.05
N HIS A 161 19.85 15.23 -8.01
CA HIS A 161 20.99 15.96 -8.52
C HIS A 161 21.15 17.36 -7.88
N LEU A 162 20.78 17.49 -6.61
CA LEU A 162 20.81 18.73 -5.85
C LEU A 162 21.82 18.67 -4.70
N GLU A 163 22.35 19.84 -4.32
CA GLU A 163 23.26 19.98 -3.20
C GLU A 163 22.82 21.10 -2.24
N ILE A 164 23.11 20.94 -0.93
CA ILE A 164 22.97 22.03 0.05
C ILE A 164 24.32 22.69 0.26
N GLU A 165 24.38 23.99 -0.01
CA GLU A 165 25.53 24.85 0.28
C GLU A 165 25.21 25.82 1.41
N PHE A 166 26.25 26.25 2.10
CA PHE A 166 26.20 27.31 3.12
C PHE A 166 27.17 28.41 2.83
N SER A 167 26.70 29.64 2.86
CA SER A 167 27.58 30.82 2.85
C SER A 167 27.12 31.84 3.90
N ARG A 168 28.07 32.64 4.42
CA ARG A 168 27.72 33.68 5.39
C ARG A 168 26.76 34.73 4.85
N LYS A 169 26.73 34.93 3.53
CA LYS A 169 25.91 35.96 2.87
C LYS A 169 24.51 35.44 2.49
N LYS A 170 24.38 34.16 2.14
CA LYS A 170 23.12 33.59 1.63
C LYS A 170 22.47 32.58 2.59
N GLY A 171 23.13 32.27 3.72
CA GLY A 171 22.69 31.16 4.57
C GLY A 171 22.79 29.79 3.89
N TYR A 172 21.92 28.87 4.26
CA TYR A 172 21.75 27.58 3.61
C TYR A 172 20.90 27.72 2.34
N VAL A 173 21.41 27.25 1.21
CA VAL A 173 20.74 27.27 -0.10
C VAL A 173 20.86 25.91 -0.77
N ILE A 174 19.86 25.57 -1.58
CA ILE A 174 19.91 24.38 -2.44
C ILE A 174 20.36 24.82 -3.84
N VAL A 175 21.41 24.16 -4.35
CA VAL A 175 22.00 24.41 -5.65
C VAL A 175 21.66 23.28 -6.61
N GLY A 176 21.39 23.60 -7.88
CA GLY A 176 21.00 22.71 -8.96
C GLY A 176 19.90 23.33 -9.80
N GLU A 177 19.34 22.56 -10.72
CA GLU A 177 18.28 22.99 -11.62
C GLU A 177 16.99 23.31 -10.87
N GLU A 178 16.27 24.33 -11.35
CA GLU A 178 14.99 24.73 -10.72
C GLU A 178 13.93 23.65 -10.82
N TRP A 179 13.93 22.88 -11.90
CA TRP A 179 13.08 21.70 -12.05
C TRP A 179 13.23 20.72 -10.91
N ASP A 180 14.46 20.28 -10.65
CA ASP A 180 14.78 19.29 -9.63
C ASP A 180 14.47 19.80 -8.22
N LYS A 181 14.70 21.12 -7.98
CA LYS A 181 14.31 21.77 -6.72
C LYS A 181 12.80 21.71 -6.47
N ARG A 182 12.00 21.91 -7.52
CA ARG A 182 10.54 21.84 -7.41
C ARG A 182 10.03 20.42 -7.19
N ILE A 183 10.65 19.43 -7.84
CA ILE A 183 10.32 18.02 -7.58
C ILE A 183 10.63 17.66 -6.12
N ALA A 184 11.80 18.03 -5.61
CA ALA A 184 12.18 17.78 -4.21
C ALA A 184 11.24 18.52 -3.22
N LEU A 185 10.80 19.73 -3.55
CA LEU A 185 9.81 20.49 -2.78
C LEU A 185 8.46 19.79 -2.75
N PHE A 186 7.97 19.36 -3.90
CA PHE A 186 6.67 18.68 -4.01
C PHE A 186 6.64 17.39 -3.20
N HIS A 187 7.68 16.55 -3.33
CA HIS A 187 7.83 15.34 -2.52
C HIS A 187 7.83 15.65 -1.02
N SER A 188 8.55 16.69 -0.61
CA SER A 188 8.60 17.08 0.80
C SER A 188 7.25 17.56 1.32
N ILE A 189 6.48 18.28 0.50
CA ILE A 189 5.11 18.71 0.82
C ILE A 189 4.19 17.50 0.98
N ILE A 190 4.28 16.53 0.07
CA ILE A 190 3.48 15.30 0.11
C ILE A 190 3.77 14.50 1.39
N GLU A 191 5.04 14.28 1.73
CA GLU A 191 5.41 13.54 2.94
C GLU A 191 4.89 14.21 4.22
N ILE A 192 5.02 15.52 4.32
CA ILE A 192 4.48 16.27 5.48
C ILE A 192 2.96 16.21 5.50
N TYR A 193 2.29 16.38 4.36
CA TYR A 193 0.83 16.30 4.27
C TYR A 193 0.31 14.92 4.69
N LYS A 194 0.95 13.84 4.24
CA LYS A 194 0.59 12.47 4.62
C LYS A 194 0.66 12.24 6.12
N ASN A 195 1.71 12.73 6.76
CA ASN A 195 1.96 12.47 8.16
C ASN A 195 1.15 13.36 9.10
N TYR A 196 0.87 14.60 8.68
CA TYR A 196 0.29 15.63 9.57
C TYR A 196 -1.01 16.26 9.07
N GLY A 197 -1.39 16.03 7.82
CA GLY A 197 -2.62 16.56 7.21
C GLY A 197 -2.63 18.04 6.92
N ASP A 198 -3.80 18.54 6.53
CA ASP A 198 -4.04 19.90 6.03
C ASP A 198 -3.62 20.99 7.01
N ASN A 199 -4.11 20.88 8.26
CA ASN A 199 -3.92 21.92 9.27
C ASN A 199 -2.46 22.22 9.61
N VAL A 200 -1.62 21.21 9.63
CA VAL A 200 -0.20 21.32 9.97
C VAL A 200 0.58 21.82 8.75
N THR A 201 0.31 21.24 7.58
CA THR A 201 1.02 21.58 6.35
C THR A 201 0.84 23.05 5.99
N VAL A 202 -0.38 23.60 6.11
CA VAL A 202 -0.63 25.02 5.83
C VAL A 202 0.14 25.95 6.77
N GLN A 203 0.30 25.59 8.05
CA GLN A 203 1.07 26.40 9.00
C GLN A 203 2.57 26.38 8.70
N LEU A 204 3.08 25.26 8.21
CA LEU A 204 4.49 25.10 7.85
C LEU A 204 4.86 25.85 6.56
N LEU A 205 3.91 26.08 5.69
CA LEU A 205 4.06 26.79 4.42
C LEU A 205 3.66 28.28 4.53
N GLU A 206 4.03 28.94 5.63
CA GLU A 206 3.65 30.32 5.95
C GLU A 206 3.85 31.29 4.79
N SER A 207 4.98 31.23 4.09
CA SER A 207 5.29 32.10 2.93
C SER A 207 4.31 31.92 1.77
N SER A 208 3.67 30.77 1.65
CA SER A 208 2.75 30.42 0.57
C SER A 208 1.30 30.70 0.91
N GLN A 209 0.97 31.00 2.17
CA GLN A 209 -0.40 31.19 2.64
C GLN A 209 -1.13 32.32 1.88
N LYS A 210 -0.41 33.38 1.52
CA LYS A 210 -0.99 34.52 0.78
C LYS A 210 -1.61 34.16 -0.56
N TYR A 211 -1.17 33.05 -1.17
CA TYR A 211 -1.69 32.56 -2.46
C TYR A 211 -2.71 31.44 -2.31
N LEU A 212 -2.77 30.79 -1.15
CA LEU A 212 -3.47 29.53 -0.98
C LEU A 212 -4.97 29.62 -1.30
N ASP A 213 -5.66 30.65 -0.81
CA ASP A 213 -7.11 30.82 -1.05
C ASP A 213 -7.40 31.10 -2.52
N THR A 214 -6.58 31.90 -3.19
CA THR A 214 -6.70 32.20 -4.61
C THR A 214 -6.49 30.93 -5.44
N VAL A 215 -5.37 30.23 -5.22
CA VAL A 215 -5.04 28.99 -5.91
C VAL A 215 -6.12 27.91 -5.68
N LYS A 216 -6.63 27.79 -4.46
CA LYS A 216 -7.72 26.86 -4.14
C LYS A 216 -8.98 27.15 -4.95
N ASN A 217 -9.38 28.40 -5.02
CA ASN A 217 -10.54 28.80 -5.80
C ASN A 217 -10.35 28.53 -7.30
N ASP A 218 -9.14 28.76 -7.82
CA ASP A 218 -8.81 28.56 -9.22
C ASP A 218 -8.75 27.07 -9.57
N VAL A 219 -8.14 26.23 -8.74
CA VAL A 219 -8.12 24.76 -8.94
C VAL A 219 -9.55 24.19 -8.87
N LEU A 220 -10.43 24.71 -8.01
CA LEU A 220 -11.84 24.31 -7.99
C LEU A 220 -12.60 24.71 -9.30
N LYS A 221 -12.26 25.86 -9.89
CA LYS A 221 -12.79 26.25 -11.22
C LYS A 221 -12.23 25.31 -12.31
N ILE A 222 -10.94 24.96 -12.23
CA ILE A 222 -10.28 24.03 -13.13
C ILE A 222 -10.94 22.64 -13.05
N GLU A 223 -11.16 22.09 -11.86
CA GLU A 223 -11.91 20.83 -11.69
C GLU A 223 -13.25 20.88 -12.42
N LYS A 224 -13.98 21.96 -12.25
CA LYS A 224 -15.29 22.13 -12.89
C LYS A 224 -15.20 22.25 -14.41
N PHE A 225 -14.20 22.97 -14.93
CA PHE A 225 -13.97 23.12 -16.38
C PHE A 225 -13.56 21.79 -17.01
N LEU A 226 -12.66 21.04 -16.38
CA LEU A 226 -12.19 19.74 -16.86
C LEU A 226 -13.24 18.64 -16.68
N GLY A 227 -14.25 18.84 -15.82
CA GLY A 227 -15.22 17.81 -15.45
C GLY A 227 -14.61 16.69 -14.61
N VAL A 228 -13.53 16.96 -13.89
CA VAL A 228 -12.80 16.00 -13.05
C VAL A 228 -12.82 16.43 -11.59
N LYS A 229 -12.40 15.50 -10.72
CA LYS A 229 -12.09 15.80 -9.32
C LYS A 229 -10.79 15.12 -8.95
N TYR A 230 -9.83 15.90 -8.50
CA TYR A 230 -8.58 15.37 -7.96
C TYR A 230 -8.86 14.55 -6.68
N THR A 231 -8.03 13.57 -6.42
CA THR A 231 -8.09 12.84 -5.14
C THR A 231 -7.71 13.78 -4.00
N ASP A 232 -8.14 13.48 -2.78
CA ASP A 232 -7.75 14.33 -1.64
C ASP A 232 -6.24 14.28 -1.37
N GLU A 233 -5.60 13.16 -1.70
CA GLU A 233 -4.14 12.99 -1.63
C GLU A 233 -3.38 13.92 -2.58
N ASP A 234 -3.92 14.18 -3.77
CA ASP A 234 -3.29 15.07 -4.74
C ASP A 234 -3.79 16.51 -4.62
N PHE A 235 -5.08 16.72 -4.30
CA PHE A 235 -5.69 18.06 -4.29
C PHE A 235 -4.99 19.02 -3.33
N TYR A 236 -4.83 18.66 -2.06
CA TYR A 236 -4.22 19.55 -1.08
C TYR A 236 -2.71 19.74 -1.31
N PRO A 237 -1.90 18.70 -1.51
CA PRO A 237 -0.49 18.90 -1.88
C PRO A 237 -0.30 19.74 -3.14
N LEU A 238 -1.16 19.55 -4.16
CA LEU A 238 -1.14 20.36 -5.38
C LEU A 238 -1.38 21.86 -5.09
N LEU A 239 -2.36 22.19 -4.23
CA LEU A 239 -2.62 23.59 -3.82
C LEU A 239 -1.40 24.19 -3.13
N TYR A 240 -0.81 23.47 -2.18
CA TYR A 240 0.39 23.93 -1.46
C TYR A 240 1.58 24.10 -2.39
N PHE A 241 1.73 23.17 -3.32
CA PHE A 241 2.81 23.20 -4.28
C PHE A 241 2.69 24.39 -5.25
N ILE A 242 1.53 24.57 -5.89
CA ILE A 242 1.28 25.72 -6.79
C ILE A 242 1.46 27.02 -6.04
N SER A 243 0.94 27.14 -4.81
CA SER A 243 1.14 28.33 -3.99
C SER A 243 2.63 28.58 -3.70
N SER A 244 3.41 27.54 -3.50
CA SER A 244 4.87 27.65 -3.29
C SER A 244 5.62 28.01 -4.58
N ILE A 245 5.12 27.58 -5.75
CA ILE A 245 5.66 28.01 -7.05
C ILE A 245 5.55 29.53 -7.20
N PHE A 246 4.42 30.14 -6.84
CA PHE A 246 4.29 31.60 -6.91
C PHE A 246 5.27 32.33 -6.00
N VAL A 247 5.56 31.81 -4.80
CA VAL A 247 6.63 32.36 -3.94
C VAL A 247 7.98 32.28 -4.65
N ARG A 248 8.26 31.20 -5.36
CA ARG A 248 9.52 31.02 -6.08
C ARG A 248 9.63 31.96 -7.29
N ILE A 249 8.54 32.15 -8.03
CA ILE A 249 8.46 33.09 -9.15
C ILE A 249 8.74 34.53 -8.67
N GLU A 250 8.12 34.97 -7.58
CA GLU A 250 8.41 36.30 -6.98
C GLU A 250 9.89 36.51 -6.63
N ARG A 251 10.59 35.42 -6.31
CA ARG A 251 12.03 35.44 -6.01
C ARG A 251 12.91 35.37 -7.27
N GLY A 252 12.31 35.41 -8.45
CA GLY A 252 13.02 35.27 -9.73
C GLY A 252 13.55 33.86 -9.99
N GLN A 253 13.04 32.85 -9.30
CA GLN A 253 13.43 31.44 -9.47
C GLN A 253 12.49 30.80 -10.49
N MET A 254 12.79 31.04 -11.76
CA MET A 254 11.97 30.61 -12.89
C MET A 254 12.37 29.21 -13.34
N ILE A 255 11.37 28.45 -13.82
CA ILE A 255 11.59 27.16 -14.46
C ILE A 255 12.18 27.36 -15.86
N ASP A 256 13.02 26.42 -16.26
CA ASP A 256 13.42 26.25 -17.66
C ASP A 256 12.71 25.01 -18.19
N SER A 257 11.87 25.20 -19.21
CA SER A 257 11.09 24.12 -19.81
C SER A 257 11.85 23.40 -20.94
N SER A 258 13.15 23.62 -21.10
CA SER A 258 13.98 22.97 -22.14
C SER A 258 13.96 21.43 -22.03
N ARG A 259 13.70 20.87 -20.85
CA ARG A 259 13.49 19.43 -20.63
C ARG A 259 12.20 18.88 -21.25
N ILE A 260 11.23 19.73 -21.58
CA ILE A 260 9.93 19.32 -22.10
C ILE A 260 10.01 19.25 -23.63
N GLN A 261 10.23 18.06 -24.16
CA GLN A 261 10.40 17.83 -25.61
C GLN A 261 9.10 18.04 -26.40
N GLU A 262 7.94 17.81 -25.79
CA GLU A 262 6.61 17.86 -26.45
C GLU A 262 5.77 19.01 -25.89
N ARG A 263 6.38 20.18 -25.83
CA ARG A 263 5.72 21.40 -25.33
C ARG A 263 4.40 21.70 -26.04
N GLU A 264 4.38 21.59 -27.36
CA GLU A 264 3.18 21.83 -28.17
C GLU A 264 2.01 20.91 -27.79
N GLU A 265 2.28 19.65 -27.43
CA GLU A 265 1.25 18.70 -27.02
C GLU A 265 0.62 19.13 -25.70
N ILE A 266 1.42 19.61 -24.74
CA ILE A 266 0.93 20.11 -23.45
C ILE A 266 0.09 21.36 -23.64
N GLU A 267 0.54 22.29 -24.48
CA GLU A 267 -0.17 23.55 -24.77
C GLU A 267 -1.54 23.31 -25.44
N HIS A 268 -1.73 22.17 -26.12
CA HIS A 268 -3.02 21.77 -26.70
C HIS A 268 -3.96 21.03 -25.73
N THR A 269 -3.50 20.74 -24.51
CA THR A 269 -4.35 20.05 -23.49
C THR A 269 -5.42 20.95 -22.91
N LYS A 270 -6.47 20.34 -22.38
CA LYS A 270 -7.51 21.08 -21.64
C LYS A 270 -6.98 21.65 -20.34
N GLU A 271 -6.03 20.95 -19.73
CA GLU A 271 -5.36 21.38 -18.49
C GLU A 271 -4.60 22.68 -18.72
N TYR A 272 -3.86 22.81 -19.82
CA TYR A 272 -3.20 24.06 -20.19
C TYR A 272 -4.23 25.19 -20.46
N GLN A 273 -5.29 24.91 -21.21
CA GLN A 273 -6.36 25.88 -21.46
C GLN A 273 -7.04 26.35 -20.17
N SER A 274 -7.17 25.46 -19.18
CA SER A 274 -7.76 25.77 -17.90
C SER A 274 -6.93 26.73 -17.04
N LEU A 275 -5.65 26.92 -17.37
CA LEU A 275 -4.80 27.90 -16.68
C LEU A 275 -5.27 29.35 -16.88
N SER A 276 -6.17 29.61 -17.82
CA SER A 276 -6.85 30.90 -17.93
C SER A 276 -7.49 31.36 -16.61
N TYR A 277 -7.91 30.42 -15.75
CA TYR A 277 -8.42 30.73 -14.42
C TYR A 277 -7.32 31.23 -13.48
N ILE A 278 -6.13 30.62 -13.53
CA ILE A 278 -4.97 31.06 -12.73
C ILE A 278 -4.42 32.38 -13.26
N THR A 279 -4.30 32.54 -14.59
CA THR A 279 -3.75 33.75 -15.20
C THR A 279 -4.64 34.97 -15.03
N THR A 280 -5.90 34.80 -14.67
CA THR A 280 -6.77 35.93 -14.29
C THR A 280 -6.23 36.65 -13.04
N ASP A 281 -5.76 35.92 -12.06
CA ASP A 281 -5.21 36.43 -10.81
C ASP A 281 -3.67 36.66 -10.89
N PHE A 282 -3.00 36.02 -11.86
CA PHE A 282 -1.55 36.09 -12.12
C PHE A 282 -1.28 36.36 -13.63
N PRO A 283 -1.58 37.58 -14.14
CA PRO A 283 -1.55 37.87 -15.58
C PRO A 283 -0.15 37.77 -16.21
N ASP A 284 0.88 38.03 -15.43
CA ASP A 284 2.30 38.00 -15.87
C ASP A 284 2.99 36.65 -15.72
N LEU A 285 2.21 35.55 -15.60
CA LEU A 285 2.78 34.19 -15.46
C LEU A 285 3.51 33.79 -16.75
N PRO A 286 4.84 33.52 -16.70
CA PRO A 286 5.62 33.10 -17.85
C PRO A 286 5.10 31.81 -18.50
N GLU A 287 5.30 31.65 -19.82
CA GLU A 287 4.82 30.49 -20.56
C GLU A 287 5.43 29.17 -20.04
N ASP A 288 6.72 29.16 -19.68
CA ASP A 288 7.37 27.98 -19.11
C ASP A 288 6.75 27.54 -17.77
N GLU A 289 6.34 28.51 -16.95
CA GLU A 289 5.60 28.26 -15.72
C GLU A 289 4.21 27.67 -15.97
N LYS A 290 3.52 28.16 -17.00
CA LYS A 290 2.20 27.62 -17.42
C LYS A 290 2.34 26.16 -17.83
N VAL A 291 3.36 25.85 -18.64
CA VAL A 291 3.63 24.46 -19.08
C VAL A 291 3.92 23.57 -17.87
N PHE A 292 4.76 24.05 -16.94
CA PHE A 292 5.10 23.28 -15.73
C PHE A 292 3.88 23.05 -14.82
N ILE A 293 3.05 24.07 -14.57
CA ILE A 293 1.81 23.93 -13.78
C ILE A 293 0.83 22.99 -14.49
N SER A 294 0.71 23.06 -15.82
CA SER A 294 -0.11 22.13 -16.59
C SER A 294 0.31 20.68 -16.40
N LEU A 295 1.63 20.41 -16.38
CA LEU A 295 2.16 19.08 -16.10
C LEU A 295 1.78 18.59 -14.70
N GLN A 296 1.75 19.46 -13.70
CA GLN A 296 1.29 19.09 -12.36
C GLN A 296 -0.19 18.70 -12.35
N LEU A 297 -1.03 19.45 -13.09
CA LEU A 297 -2.44 19.12 -13.24
C LEU A 297 -2.64 17.79 -14.00
N LEU A 298 -1.87 17.54 -15.07
CA LEU A 298 -1.92 16.34 -15.88
C LEU A 298 -1.43 15.09 -15.13
N SER A 299 -0.43 15.24 -14.26
CA SER A 299 0.19 14.14 -13.50
C SER A 299 -0.59 13.78 -12.23
N SER A 300 -1.53 14.61 -11.79
CA SER A 300 -2.33 14.39 -10.58
C SER A 300 -3.48 13.41 -10.81
N ASN A 301 -3.73 12.52 -9.85
CA ASN A 301 -4.79 11.52 -9.96
C ASN A 301 -6.18 12.14 -9.82
N VAL A 302 -7.12 11.64 -10.62
CA VAL A 302 -8.50 12.11 -10.66
C VAL A 302 -9.50 11.00 -10.32
N ARG A 303 -10.59 11.35 -9.65
CA ARG A 303 -11.65 10.40 -9.27
C ARG A 303 -12.64 10.11 -10.39
N ASN A 304 -12.89 11.06 -11.28
CA ASN A 304 -13.89 10.94 -12.34
C ASN A 304 -13.22 10.77 -13.70
N LYS A 305 -13.90 10.06 -14.61
CA LYS A 305 -13.41 9.79 -15.97
C LYS A 305 -13.27 11.09 -16.78
N GLY A 306 -12.08 11.67 -16.80
CA GLY A 306 -11.71 12.70 -17.79
C GLY A 306 -11.29 12.06 -19.12
N MET A 307 -11.48 12.76 -20.24
CA MET A 307 -10.98 12.27 -21.53
C MET A 307 -9.49 12.55 -21.69
N VAL A 308 -8.75 11.60 -22.26
CA VAL A 308 -7.30 11.68 -22.55
C VAL A 308 -7.02 12.40 -23.85
N ALA A 309 -5.82 13.00 -23.96
CA ALA A 309 -5.24 13.44 -25.22
C ALA A 309 -5.18 12.28 -26.25
N LYS A 310 -5.56 12.56 -27.49
CA LYS A 310 -6.06 11.53 -28.42
C LYS A 310 -4.98 10.74 -29.17
N LYS A 311 -3.70 11.14 -29.17
CA LYS A 311 -2.72 10.63 -30.13
C LYS A 311 -2.04 9.33 -29.71
N ASP A 312 -1.59 9.23 -28.45
CA ASP A 312 -0.84 8.07 -27.95
C ASP A 312 -1.71 7.02 -27.26
N LEU A 313 -2.99 7.32 -27.05
CA LEU A 313 -3.93 6.42 -26.37
C LEU A 313 -4.05 5.04 -27.03
N PRO A 314 -4.10 4.91 -28.39
CA PRO A 314 -4.16 3.60 -29.01
C PRO A 314 -2.89 2.77 -28.80
N LEU A 315 -1.71 3.41 -28.83
CA LEU A 315 -0.41 2.74 -28.62
C LEU A 315 -0.28 2.29 -27.15
N LEU A 316 -0.61 3.15 -26.22
CA LEU A 316 -0.65 2.80 -24.79
C LEU A 316 -1.66 1.67 -24.53
N ALA A 317 -2.84 1.72 -25.15
CA ALA A 317 -3.84 0.66 -25.02
C ALA A 317 -3.31 -0.69 -25.52
N ASN A 318 -2.58 -0.71 -26.64
CA ASN A 318 -1.95 -1.91 -27.17
C ASN A 318 -0.88 -2.44 -26.20
N SER A 319 -0.01 -1.58 -25.67
CA SER A 319 1.03 -1.97 -24.72
C SER A 319 0.45 -2.48 -23.39
N LEU A 320 -0.64 -1.90 -22.92
CA LEU A 320 -1.39 -2.39 -21.77
C LEU A 320 -2.06 -3.75 -22.05
N TRP A 321 -2.58 -3.93 -23.27
CA TRP A 321 -3.14 -5.22 -23.65
C TRP A 321 -2.07 -6.31 -23.74
N GLU A 322 -0.89 -5.99 -24.30
CA GLU A 322 0.26 -6.88 -24.31
C GLU A 322 0.71 -7.22 -22.88
N PHE A 323 0.81 -6.22 -21.98
CA PHE A 323 1.10 -6.43 -20.56
C PHE A 323 0.11 -7.40 -19.92
N LEU A 324 -1.20 -7.20 -20.08
CA LEU A 324 -2.22 -8.09 -19.54
C LEU A 324 -2.12 -9.51 -20.15
N THR A 325 -1.73 -9.63 -21.42
CA THR A 325 -1.52 -10.93 -22.05
C THR A 325 -0.27 -11.63 -21.51
N GLU A 326 0.82 -10.91 -21.33
CA GLU A 326 2.02 -11.45 -20.66
C GLU A 326 1.74 -11.85 -19.21
N PHE A 327 0.92 -11.07 -18.51
CA PHE A 327 0.50 -11.38 -17.16
C PHE A 327 -0.31 -12.68 -17.10
N GLU A 328 -1.29 -12.88 -18.01
CA GLU A 328 -2.03 -14.14 -18.11
C GLU A 328 -1.11 -15.34 -18.37
N VAL A 329 -0.15 -15.17 -19.27
CA VAL A 329 0.84 -16.24 -19.57
C VAL A 329 1.73 -16.54 -18.35
N ASN A 330 2.20 -15.52 -17.65
CA ASN A 330 3.08 -15.69 -16.51
C ASN A 330 2.37 -16.26 -15.29
N THR A 331 1.08 -15.98 -15.12
CA THR A 331 0.27 -16.40 -13.96
C THR A 331 -0.60 -17.61 -14.25
N LEU A 332 -0.76 -18.01 -15.53
CA LEU A 332 -1.72 -19.01 -15.99
C LEU A 332 -3.17 -18.71 -15.60
N LEU A 333 -3.47 -17.44 -15.33
CA LEU A 333 -4.82 -16.96 -15.02
C LEU A 333 -5.45 -16.41 -16.29
N VAL A 334 -6.71 -16.73 -16.50
CA VAL A 334 -7.53 -16.05 -17.50
C VAL A 334 -8.21 -14.87 -16.81
N LEU A 335 -7.91 -13.66 -17.27
CA LEU A 335 -8.53 -12.44 -16.74
C LEU A 335 -9.95 -12.32 -17.31
N SER A 336 -10.95 -12.63 -16.48
CA SER A 336 -12.36 -12.34 -16.83
C SER A 336 -12.50 -10.83 -17.01
N ASP A 337 -13.30 -10.41 -18.00
CA ASP A 337 -13.50 -8.99 -18.34
C ASP A 337 -12.22 -8.17 -18.53
N LYS A 338 -11.20 -8.78 -19.16
CA LYS A 338 -9.91 -8.14 -19.50
C LYS A 338 -10.07 -6.76 -20.12
N LYS A 339 -11.16 -6.53 -20.88
CA LYS A 339 -11.47 -5.21 -21.46
C LYS A 339 -11.83 -4.17 -20.39
N ASP A 340 -12.56 -4.54 -19.34
CA ASP A 340 -12.88 -3.63 -18.24
C ASP A 340 -11.62 -3.27 -17.45
N LEU A 341 -10.75 -4.25 -17.18
CA LEU A 341 -9.45 -4.02 -16.55
C LEU A 341 -8.57 -3.09 -17.41
N LEU A 342 -8.53 -3.31 -18.73
CA LEU A 342 -7.81 -2.41 -19.64
C LEU A 342 -8.31 -0.96 -19.55
N ILE A 343 -9.64 -0.75 -19.50
CA ILE A 343 -10.22 0.59 -19.37
C ILE A 343 -9.85 1.22 -18.02
N LYS A 344 -9.85 0.44 -16.95
CA LYS A 344 -9.42 0.90 -15.62
C LYS A 344 -7.96 1.30 -15.60
N LEU A 345 -7.08 0.46 -16.18
CA LEU A 345 -5.65 0.76 -16.32
C LEU A 345 -5.42 1.98 -17.21
N LEU A 346 -6.09 2.09 -18.34
CA LEU A 346 -6.00 3.28 -19.20
C LEU A 346 -6.35 4.56 -18.44
N ASN A 347 -7.38 4.53 -17.61
CA ASN A 347 -7.74 5.70 -16.80
C ASN A 347 -6.68 6.05 -15.76
N HIS A 348 -6.00 5.05 -15.18
CA HIS A 348 -4.87 5.26 -14.27
C HIS A 348 -3.65 5.78 -15.02
N PHE A 349 -3.34 5.21 -16.18
CA PHE A 349 -2.16 5.59 -16.96
C PHE A 349 -2.25 6.99 -17.60
N LYS A 350 -3.40 7.64 -17.59
CA LYS A 350 -3.50 9.05 -18.03
C LYS A 350 -2.57 9.97 -17.25
N PRO A 351 -2.72 10.09 -15.92
CA PRO A 351 -1.78 10.87 -15.12
C PRO A 351 -0.40 10.18 -15.03
N ALA A 352 -0.33 8.85 -14.96
CA ALA A 352 0.91 8.10 -14.88
C ALA A 352 1.80 8.32 -16.12
N TYR A 353 1.22 8.51 -17.31
CA TYR A 353 1.95 8.84 -18.53
C TYR A 353 2.86 10.05 -18.32
N TYR A 354 2.33 11.14 -17.80
CA TYR A 354 3.10 12.36 -17.55
C TYR A 354 4.08 12.18 -16.38
N ARG A 355 3.71 11.43 -15.34
CA ARG A 355 4.64 11.13 -14.24
C ARG A 355 5.85 10.34 -14.71
N ILE A 356 5.64 9.28 -15.47
CA ILE A 356 6.73 8.44 -16.00
C ILE A 356 7.58 9.22 -17.00
N LYS A 357 6.94 9.90 -17.95
CA LYS A 357 7.65 10.60 -19.04
C LYS A 357 8.51 11.76 -18.56
N TYR A 358 8.08 12.49 -17.54
CA TYR A 358 8.74 13.69 -17.04
C TYR A 358 9.35 13.52 -15.64
N ASP A 359 9.45 12.28 -15.17
CA ASP A 359 9.99 11.92 -13.84
C ASP A 359 9.34 12.75 -12.71
N LEU A 360 8.00 12.80 -12.72
CA LEU A 360 7.18 13.51 -11.73
C LEU A 360 6.64 12.58 -10.65
N SER A 361 7.28 11.42 -10.44
CA SER A 361 6.82 10.42 -9.47
C SER A 361 6.71 11.03 -8.06
N THR A 362 5.58 10.81 -7.41
CA THR A 362 5.24 11.45 -6.12
C THR A 362 5.49 10.55 -4.92
N GLY A 363 6.18 9.43 -5.11
CA GLY A 363 6.37 8.40 -4.07
C GLY A 363 5.05 7.72 -3.67
N ASN A 364 5.05 6.41 -3.51
CA ASN A 364 3.86 5.66 -3.08
C ASN A 364 4.05 5.18 -1.63
N VAL A 365 3.23 5.71 -0.70
CA VAL A 365 3.22 5.29 0.72
C VAL A 365 2.92 3.81 0.88
N LEU A 366 2.22 3.23 -0.09
CA LEU A 366 1.73 1.86 -0.04
C LEU A 366 2.72 0.85 -0.62
N TYR A 367 3.82 1.34 -1.25
CA TYR A 367 4.78 0.47 -1.91
C TYR A 367 5.31 -0.63 -1.00
N ASP A 368 5.83 -0.28 0.17
CA ASP A 368 6.37 -1.26 1.12
C ASP A 368 5.32 -2.27 1.59
N LYS A 369 4.08 -1.82 1.79
CA LYS A 369 2.96 -2.69 2.16
C LYS A 369 2.53 -3.60 1.02
N ILE A 370 2.43 -3.07 -0.20
CA ILE A 370 2.10 -3.86 -1.39
C ILE A 370 3.17 -4.92 -1.60
N ARG A 371 4.44 -4.54 -1.50
CA ARG A 371 5.56 -5.46 -1.62
C ARG A 371 5.54 -6.53 -0.54
N SER A 372 5.18 -6.22 0.71
CA SER A 372 5.13 -7.21 1.80
C SER A 372 3.89 -8.11 1.76
N GLU A 373 2.71 -7.54 1.52
CA GLU A 373 1.44 -8.28 1.62
C GLU A 373 1.00 -8.91 0.28
N TYR A 374 1.34 -8.30 -0.86
CA TYR A 374 1.02 -8.78 -2.21
C TYR A 374 2.27 -9.13 -3.02
N ASN A 375 3.35 -9.55 -2.35
CA ASN A 375 4.65 -9.83 -2.96
C ASN A 375 4.54 -10.70 -4.21
N VAL A 376 3.81 -11.81 -4.15
CA VAL A 376 3.68 -12.75 -5.28
C VAL A 376 3.02 -12.08 -6.49
N LEU A 377 1.91 -11.37 -6.27
CA LEU A 377 1.21 -10.65 -7.33
C LEU A 377 2.09 -9.54 -7.91
N HIS A 378 2.75 -8.76 -7.02
CA HIS A 378 3.65 -7.69 -7.42
C HIS A 378 4.79 -8.21 -8.30
N ASN A 379 5.40 -9.31 -7.93
CA ASN A 379 6.47 -9.95 -8.72
C ASN A 379 5.99 -10.39 -10.11
N PHE A 380 4.76 -10.92 -10.24
CA PHE A 380 4.19 -11.24 -11.55
C PHE A 380 3.92 -9.99 -12.40
N VAL A 381 3.48 -8.90 -11.78
CA VAL A 381 3.34 -7.62 -12.47
C VAL A 381 4.70 -7.12 -12.95
N CYS A 382 5.75 -7.15 -12.11
CA CYS A 382 7.12 -6.81 -12.50
C CYS A 382 7.62 -7.66 -13.68
N GLN A 383 7.37 -8.98 -13.66
CA GLN A 383 7.77 -9.89 -14.74
C GLN A 383 7.05 -9.61 -16.07
N SER A 384 5.89 -8.97 -16.01
CA SER A 384 5.05 -8.71 -17.18
C SER A 384 5.13 -7.27 -17.69
N ILE A 385 5.92 -6.40 -17.03
CA ILE A 385 5.92 -4.94 -17.27
C ILE A 385 6.58 -4.51 -18.58
N SER A 386 7.42 -5.37 -19.17
CA SER A 386 8.26 -5.07 -20.36
C SER A 386 7.54 -4.39 -21.54
N PRO A 387 6.27 -4.70 -21.89
CA PRO A 387 5.57 -3.99 -22.96
C PRO A 387 5.38 -2.50 -22.66
N LEU A 388 5.18 -2.15 -21.39
CA LEU A 388 5.01 -0.75 -20.98
C LEU A 388 6.35 -0.02 -20.96
N GLU A 389 7.43 -0.66 -20.51
CA GLU A 389 8.78 -0.06 -20.53
C GLU A 389 9.25 0.18 -21.96
N ARG A 390 8.93 -0.72 -22.90
CA ARG A 390 9.17 -0.49 -24.33
C ARG A 390 8.39 0.70 -24.88
N PHE A 391 7.16 0.90 -24.43
CA PHE A 391 6.34 2.04 -24.85
C PHE A 391 6.90 3.36 -24.33
N PHE A 392 7.26 3.43 -23.04
CA PHE A 392 7.80 4.63 -22.42
C PHE A 392 9.27 4.88 -22.73
N GLN A 393 9.99 3.89 -23.22
CA GLN A 393 11.46 3.90 -23.43
C GLN A 393 12.25 4.22 -22.15
N THR A 394 11.68 3.90 -21.01
CA THR A 394 12.28 4.06 -19.68
C THR A 394 11.78 2.96 -18.74
N GLU A 395 12.52 2.69 -17.68
CA GLU A 395 12.07 1.84 -16.60
C GLU A 395 10.88 2.49 -15.87
N ILE A 396 9.92 1.66 -15.46
CA ILE A 396 8.76 2.12 -14.71
C ILE A 396 9.12 2.05 -13.22
N SER A 397 8.87 3.13 -12.49
CA SER A 397 9.18 3.17 -11.06
C SER A 397 8.38 2.13 -10.26
N ASP A 398 8.97 1.66 -9.18
CA ASP A 398 8.35 0.68 -8.28
C ASP A 398 7.00 1.16 -7.73
N GLU A 399 6.84 2.47 -7.54
CA GLU A 399 5.60 3.08 -7.09
C GLU A 399 4.48 2.95 -8.14
N GLU A 400 4.78 3.15 -9.42
CA GLU A 400 3.79 2.96 -10.50
C GLU A 400 3.46 1.47 -10.69
N ILE A 401 4.44 0.58 -10.57
CA ILE A 401 4.23 -0.88 -10.59
C ILE A 401 3.32 -1.31 -9.43
N ALA A 402 3.49 -0.71 -8.25
CA ALA A 402 2.61 -0.98 -7.12
C ALA A 402 1.15 -0.57 -7.39
N TYR A 403 0.92 0.57 -8.05
CA TYR A 403 -0.43 0.95 -8.48
C TYR A 403 -1.02 -0.06 -9.48
N ILE A 404 -0.23 -0.51 -10.47
CA ILE A 404 -0.67 -1.54 -11.42
C ILE A 404 -1.05 -2.82 -10.66
N THR A 405 -0.23 -3.22 -9.68
CA THR A 405 -0.49 -4.40 -8.83
C THR A 405 -1.84 -4.29 -8.11
N LEU A 406 -2.20 -3.11 -7.59
CA LEU A 406 -3.49 -2.87 -6.96
C LEU A 406 -4.65 -3.01 -7.95
N PHE A 407 -4.52 -2.50 -9.18
CA PHE A 407 -5.56 -2.63 -10.21
C PHE A 407 -5.80 -4.08 -10.59
N VAL A 408 -4.72 -4.82 -10.85
CA VAL A 408 -4.80 -6.25 -11.20
C VAL A 408 -5.36 -7.04 -10.02
N GLY A 409 -4.86 -6.82 -8.80
CA GLY A 409 -5.34 -7.50 -7.60
C GLY A 409 -6.81 -7.23 -7.31
N GLY A 410 -7.24 -5.98 -7.38
CA GLY A 410 -8.63 -5.59 -7.21
C GLY A 410 -9.56 -6.21 -8.27
N HIS A 411 -9.07 -6.39 -9.50
CA HIS A 411 -9.84 -7.05 -10.56
C HIS A 411 -9.98 -8.56 -10.33
N LEU A 412 -8.92 -9.23 -9.90
CA LEU A 412 -8.94 -10.67 -9.60
C LEU A 412 -9.92 -11.01 -8.46
N ILE A 413 -10.03 -10.12 -7.47
CA ILE A 413 -10.92 -10.33 -6.32
C ILE A 413 -12.39 -10.03 -6.67
N SER A 414 -12.67 -9.12 -7.62
CA SER A 414 -14.02 -8.61 -7.86
C SER A 414 -15.00 -9.58 -8.55
N ASN A 415 -14.55 -10.74 -9.00
CA ASN A 415 -15.36 -11.63 -9.86
C ASN A 415 -16.07 -12.79 -9.15
N ASP A 416 -16.01 -12.90 -7.82
CA ASP A 416 -16.49 -14.09 -7.10
C ASP A 416 -17.84 -13.97 -6.36
N HIS A 417 -18.55 -12.84 -6.33
CA HIS A 417 -19.79 -12.78 -5.55
C HIS A 417 -20.94 -12.01 -6.19
N ASN A 418 -22.00 -12.73 -6.54
CA ASN A 418 -23.37 -12.24 -6.63
C ASN A 418 -24.31 -13.14 -5.78
N ASP A 419 -25.24 -12.47 -5.10
CA ASP A 419 -26.53 -12.89 -4.52
C ASP A 419 -26.61 -13.11 -3.00
N LEU A 420 -27.38 -12.26 -2.36
CA LEU A 420 -28.59 -12.49 -1.55
C LEU A 420 -28.91 -11.28 -0.64
N GLU A 421 -30.15 -10.79 -0.73
CA GLU A 421 -30.69 -9.67 0.07
C GLU A 421 -31.34 -10.16 1.37
N GLU A 422 -30.89 -9.69 2.56
CA GLU A 422 -31.72 -9.56 3.77
C GLU A 422 -31.22 -8.43 4.68
N LYS A 423 -32.14 -7.55 5.12
CA LYS A 423 -32.07 -6.39 6.04
C LYS A 423 -30.70 -5.67 6.09
N ILE A 424 -30.46 -4.94 5.04
CA ILE A 424 -29.13 -4.44 4.65
C ILE A 424 -28.73 -3.23 5.48
N ILE A 425 -27.66 -3.34 6.27
CA ILE A 425 -26.99 -2.21 6.90
C ILE A 425 -26.27 -1.40 5.82
N LYS A 426 -26.56 -0.09 5.77
CA LYS A 426 -26.00 0.82 4.78
C LYS A 426 -24.71 1.43 5.28
N ALA A 427 -23.62 1.20 4.56
CA ALA A 427 -22.30 1.65 4.92
C ALA A 427 -21.72 2.62 3.89
N VAL A 428 -21.04 3.66 4.36
CA VAL A 428 -20.28 4.60 3.53
C VAL A 428 -18.79 4.31 3.71
N ILE A 429 -18.04 4.31 2.60
CA ILE A 429 -16.58 4.14 2.62
C ILE A 429 -15.94 5.48 2.29
N LEU A 430 -15.02 5.92 3.13
CA LEU A 430 -14.24 7.13 2.94
C LEU A 430 -12.77 6.78 2.74
N CYS A 431 -12.25 7.14 1.57
CA CYS A 431 -10.85 6.95 1.25
C CYS A 431 -10.32 8.20 0.54
N PRO A 432 -9.31 8.88 1.11
CA PRO A 432 -8.67 10.03 0.48
C PRO A 432 -7.85 9.66 -0.76
N ASN A 433 -7.50 8.38 -0.88
CA ASN A 433 -6.63 7.83 -1.90
C ASN A 433 -7.38 7.69 -3.25
N GLY A 434 -6.63 7.46 -4.31
CA GLY A 434 -7.15 7.34 -5.67
C GLY A 434 -8.14 6.19 -5.86
N ILE A 435 -8.74 6.15 -7.04
CA ILE A 435 -9.81 5.20 -7.43
C ILE A 435 -9.43 3.74 -7.17
N SER A 436 -8.17 3.37 -7.40
CA SER A 436 -7.67 2.00 -7.26
C SER A 436 -7.74 1.53 -5.81
N MET A 437 -7.19 2.30 -4.89
CA MET A 437 -7.22 1.98 -3.47
C MET A 437 -8.65 1.97 -2.93
N SER A 438 -9.46 2.95 -3.34
CA SER A 438 -10.87 3.02 -2.99
C SER A 438 -11.64 1.76 -3.40
N LYS A 439 -11.37 1.24 -4.60
CA LYS A 439 -12.01 0.01 -5.12
C LYS A 439 -11.52 -1.25 -4.40
N LEU A 440 -10.23 -1.33 -4.10
CA LEU A 440 -9.69 -2.45 -3.32
C LEU A 440 -10.32 -2.51 -1.92
N ILE A 441 -10.39 -1.37 -1.23
CA ILE A 441 -11.02 -1.27 0.09
C ILE A 441 -12.52 -1.62 0.01
N GLU A 442 -13.24 -1.08 -0.96
CA GLU A 442 -14.65 -1.40 -1.19
C GLU A 442 -14.86 -2.91 -1.36
N GLN A 443 -14.02 -3.54 -2.18
CA GLN A 443 -14.09 -4.97 -2.41
C GLN A 443 -13.77 -5.78 -1.15
N LYS A 444 -12.70 -5.41 -0.44
CA LYS A 444 -12.34 -6.08 0.82
C LYS A 444 -13.41 -5.94 1.90
N LEU A 445 -14.03 -4.78 2.02
CA LEU A 445 -15.13 -4.59 2.96
C LEU A 445 -16.37 -5.39 2.57
N LYS A 446 -16.67 -5.54 1.28
CA LYS A 446 -17.76 -6.43 0.79
C LYS A 446 -17.47 -7.90 1.11
N GLU A 447 -16.22 -8.34 1.08
CA GLU A 447 -15.83 -9.69 1.50
C GLU A 447 -15.99 -9.88 3.02
N ILE A 448 -15.58 -8.88 3.81
CA ILE A 448 -15.67 -8.93 5.28
C ILE A 448 -17.13 -8.85 5.75
N PHE A 449 -17.95 -8.03 5.08
CA PHE A 449 -19.35 -7.76 5.43
C PHE A 449 -20.26 -7.96 4.21
N PRO A 450 -20.45 -9.19 3.73
CA PRO A 450 -21.31 -9.46 2.59
C PRO A 450 -22.79 -9.07 2.83
N GLU A 451 -23.16 -8.98 4.10
CA GLU A 451 -24.49 -8.58 4.56
C GLU A 451 -24.76 -7.07 4.52
N PHE A 452 -23.76 -6.21 4.16
CA PHE A 452 -23.92 -4.75 4.15
C PHE A 452 -24.09 -4.20 2.74
N LEU A 453 -24.88 -3.15 2.61
CA LEU A 453 -24.97 -2.34 1.40
C LEU A 453 -23.94 -1.21 1.47
N PHE A 454 -22.93 -1.27 0.61
CA PHE A 454 -21.93 -0.22 0.52
C PHE A 454 -22.31 0.81 -0.54
N TYR A 455 -22.39 2.07 -0.15
CA TYR A 455 -22.43 3.17 -1.10
C TYR A 455 -21.07 3.30 -1.81
N PRO A 456 -21.07 3.85 -3.06
CA PRO A 456 -19.81 4.11 -3.75
C PRO A 456 -18.84 4.89 -2.86
N THR A 457 -17.56 4.55 -2.91
CA THR A 457 -16.54 5.19 -2.09
C THR A 457 -16.49 6.69 -2.35
N ASN A 458 -16.51 7.47 -1.27
CA ASN A 458 -16.52 8.92 -1.29
C ASN A 458 -15.19 9.47 -0.80
N SER A 459 -14.83 10.69 -1.28
CA SER A 459 -13.79 11.49 -0.63
C SER A 459 -14.33 12.12 0.66
N ILE A 460 -13.42 12.53 1.54
CA ILE A 460 -13.78 13.26 2.76
C ILE A 460 -14.53 14.55 2.42
N ARG A 461 -14.19 15.20 1.31
CA ARG A 461 -14.86 16.44 0.82
C ARG A 461 -16.29 16.17 0.38
N GLU A 462 -16.52 15.05 -0.30
CA GLU A 462 -17.86 14.64 -0.76
C GLU A 462 -18.73 14.18 0.40
N TYR A 463 -18.15 13.48 1.38
CA TYR A 463 -18.88 13.03 2.57
C TYR A 463 -19.51 14.20 3.36
N LYS A 464 -18.84 15.34 3.44
CA LYS A 464 -19.40 16.54 4.08
C LYS A 464 -20.71 17.02 3.45
N LYS A 465 -21.00 16.62 2.21
CA LYS A 465 -22.21 16.92 1.44
C LYS A 465 -23.09 15.70 1.21
N PHE A 466 -22.73 14.57 1.82
CA PHE A 466 -23.44 13.30 1.62
C PHE A 466 -24.75 13.29 2.42
N MET A 467 -25.86 13.20 1.71
CA MET A 467 -27.21 13.32 2.28
C MET A 467 -27.99 12.00 2.32
N LEU A 468 -27.42 10.91 1.76
CA LEU A 468 -28.11 9.63 1.75
C LEU A 468 -28.08 8.96 3.14
N PRO A 469 -29.20 8.32 3.56
CA PRO A 469 -29.27 7.66 4.84
C PRO A 469 -28.30 6.47 4.88
N HIS A 470 -27.46 6.45 5.91
CA HIS A 470 -26.50 5.37 6.17
C HIS A 470 -26.35 5.14 7.67
N ASP A 471 -25.89 3.96 8.02
CA ASP A 471 -25.83 3.51 9.42
C ASP A 471 -24.43 3.66 10.00
N ILE A 472 -23.41 3.37 9.20
CA ILE A 472 -22.00 3.36 9.60
C ILE A 472 -21.07 3.93 8.54
N VAL A 473 -19.88 4.30 8.95
CA VAL A 473 -18.82 4.83 8.07
C VAL A 473 -17.54 4.04 8.29
N PHE A 474 -16.96 3.53 7.21
CA PHE A 474 -15.59 3.01 7.20
C PHE A 474 -14.66 4.07 6.62
N SER A 475 -13.52 4.30 7.24
CA SER A 475 -12.58 5.32 6.77
C SER A 475 -11.13 4.86 6.97
N THR A 476 -10.26 5.21 6.04
CA THR A 476 -8.80 4.97 6.19
C THR A 476 -8.10 6.05 6.99
N VAL A 477 -8.79 7.13 7.29
CA VAL A 477 -8.29 8.25 8.09
C VAL A 477 -9.34 8.69 9.10
N PRO A 478 -8.95 9.29 10.24
CA PRO A 478 -9.90 9.81 11.20
C PRO A 478 -10.79 10.91 10.58
N VAL A 479 -12.11 10.76 10.68
CA VAL A 479 -13.10 11.70 10.14
C VAL A 479 -14.17 12.01 11.18
N LYS A 480 -14.59 13.27 11.22
CA LYS A 480 -15.70 13.69 12.07
C LYS A 480 -17.04 13.37 11.39
N SER A 481 -17.86 12.56 12.04
CA SER A 481 -19.18 12.14 11.57
C SER A 481 -20.15 12.04 12.73
N GLU A 482 -21.44 12.23 12.48
CA GLU A 482 -22.53 11.93 13.43
C GLU A 482 -22.80 10.42 13.56
N LYS A 483 -22.34 9.64 12.56
CA LYS A 483 -22.45 8.17 12.52
C LYS A 483 -21.18 7.53 13.07
N LYS A 484 -21.29 6.28 13.53
CA LYS A 484 -20.15 5.51 13.99
C LYS A 484 -19.12 5.36 12.89
N VAL A 485 -17.88 5.77 13.14
CA VAL A 485 -16.77 5.67 12.21
C VAL A 485 -15.85 4.55 12.65
N TYR A 486 -15.55 3.65 11.72
CA TYR A 486 -14.52 2.62 11.90
C TYR A 486 -13.30 3.01 11.08
N VAL A 487 -12.25 3.42 11.78
CA VAL A 487 -10.97 3.75 11.13
C VAL A 487 -10.20 2.45 10.93
N MET A 488 -9.72 2.23 9.72
CA MET A 488 -9.06 0.99 9.33
C MET A 488 -7.82 1.26 8.48
N ASN A 489 -6.97 0.25 8.34
CA ASN A 489 -5.85 0.28 7.42
C ASN A 489 -6.32 0.30 5.97
N GLU A 490 -5.56 0.92 5.09
CA GLU A 490 -5.79 0.90 3.64
C GLU A 490 -5.65 -0.52 3.07
N ILE A 491 -4.71 -1.30 3.62
CA ILE A 491 -4.53 -2.72 3.34
C ILE A 491 -4.81 -3.49 4.64
N LEU A 492 -5.86 -4.31 4.61
CA LEU A 492 -6.31 -5.08 5.76
C LEU A 492 -5.64 -6.46 5.76
N THR A 493 -4.80 -6.72 6.76
CA THR A 493 -4.31 -8.09 7.01
C THR A 493 -5.46 -9.01 7.44
N ASN A 494 -5.28 -10.32 7.37
CA ASN A 494 -6.31 -11.27 7.85
C ASN A 494 -6.68 -11.04 9.31
N SER A 495 -5.72 -10.63 10.15
CA SER A 495 -5.97 -10.28 11.55
C SER A 495 -6.81 -9.01 11.69
N ASP A 496 -6.51 -7.97 10.86
CA ASP A 496 -7.28 -6.72 10.86
C ASP A 496 -8.73 -6.96 10.40
N GLN A 497 -8.93 -7.81 9.39
CA GLN A 497 -10.24 -8.17 8.89
C GLN A 497 -11.11 -8.83 9.96
N LEU A 498 -10.54 -9.81 10.68
CA LEU A 498 -11.24 -10.48 11.78
C LEU A 498 -11.58 -9.52 12.92
N LYS A 499 -10.63 -8.70 13.34
CA LYS A 499 -10.84 -7.69 14.38
C LYS A 499 -11.91 -6.69 13.98
N LEU A 500 -11.81 -6.14 12.75
CA LEU A 500 -12.78 -5.18 12.22
C LEU A 500 -14.19 -5.79 12.20
N ARG A 501 -14.32 -7.04 11.72
CA ARG A 501 -15.61 -7.74 11.69
C ARG A 501 -16.17 -7.95 13.09
N GLN A 502 -15.37 -8.41 14.06
CA GLN A 502 -15.79 -8.61 15.43
C GLN A 502 -16.29 -7.30 16.06
N ASP A 503 -15.53 -6.21 15.91
CA ASP A 503 -15.88 -4.92 16.49
C ASP A 503 -17.15 -4.34 15.89
N VAL A 504 -17.30 -4.43 14.55
CA VAL A 504 -18.49 -3.92 13.87
C VAL A 504 -19.74 -4.72 14.24
N ILE A 505 -19.64 -6.06 14.26
CA ILE A 505 -20.76 -6.93 14.60
C ILE A 505 -21.13 -6.75 16.10
N LYS A 506 -20.15 -6.64 16.98
CA LYS A 506 -20.37 -6.35 18.40
C LYS A 506 -21.14 -5.05 18.59
N ASP A 507 -20.72 -3.99 17.91
CA ASP A 507 -21.34 -2.66 18.05
C ASP A 507 -22.74 -2.58 17.44
N ILE A 508 -22.98 -3.24 16.31
CA ILE A 508 -24.25 -3.14 15.57
C ILE A 508 -25.29 -4.12 16.11
N PHE A 509 -24.88 -5.35 16.41
CA PHE A 509 -25.79 -6.40 16.86
C PHE A 509 -25.80 -6.59 18.37
N HIS A 510 -25.01 -5.81 19.10
CA HIS A 510 -24.84 -5.90 20.55
C HIS A 510 -24.45 -7.31 21.04
N LEU A 511 -23.70 -8.04 20.19
CA LEU A 511 -23.22 -9.38 20.47
C LEU A 511 -21.87 -9.29 21.21
N ASP A 512 -21.83 -9.74 22.46
CA ASP A 512 -20.60 -9.75 23.27
C ASP A 512 -19.86 -11.07 23.03
N PHE A 513 -18.93 -11.10 22.10
CA PHE A 513 -18.12 -12.28 21.77
C PHE A 513 -17.15 -12.69 22.90
N ASP A 514 -16.86 -11.79 23.82
CA ASP A 514 -15.98 -12.07 24.98
C ASP A 514 -16.63 -13.00 26.02
N SER A 515 -17.91 -13.36 25.87
CA SER A 515 -18.67 -14.14 26.85
C SER A 515 -19.10 -15.53 26.38
N ILE A 516 -18.81 -15.94 25.14
CA ILE A 516 -19.14 -17.29 24.69
C ILE A 516 -18.20 -18.29 25.40
N ARG A 517 -18.74 -19.03 26.35
CA ARG A 517 -18.03 -20.11 27.02
C ARG A 517 -18.38 -21.43 26.38
N ALA A 518 -17.46 -22.39 26.48
CA ALA A 518 -17.74 -23.77 26.04
C ALA A 518 -19.05 -24.32 26.65
N THR A 519 -19.39 -23.87 27.85
CA THR A 519 -20.66 -24.21 28.54
C THR A 519 -21.91 -23.70 27.79
N ASP A 520 -21.81 -22.55 27.14
CA ASP A 520 -22.94 -21.93 26.44
C ASP A 520 -23.21 -22.67 25.14
N ILE A 521 -22.13 -23.02 24.41
CA ILE A 521 -22.19 -23.86 23.20
C ILE A 521 -22.78 -25.23 23.53
N ILE A 522 -22.33 -25.85 24.63
CA ILE A 522 -22.85 -27.15 25.09
C ILE A 522 -24.32 -27.06 25.48
N SER A 523 -24.76 -25.96 26.10
CA SER A 523 -26.17 -25.75 26.46
C SER A 523 -27.09 -25.69 25.26
N VAL A 524 -26.63 -25.08 24.16
CA VAL A 524 -27.37 -25.06 22.89
C VAL A 524 -27.37 -26.44 22.25
N LEU A 525 -26.22 -27.13 22.19
CA LEU A 525 -26.13 -28.49 21.64
C LEU A 525 -27.04 -29.49 22.36
N LYS A 526 -27.20 -29.37 23.68
CA LYS A 526 -28.12 -30.21 24.49
C LYS A 526 -29.60 -30.08 24.10
N GLN A 527 -30.00 -29.02 23.42
CA GLN A 527 -31.35 -28.85 22.90
C GLN A 527 -31.64 -29.73 21.68
N TYR A 528 -30.60 -30.18 20.98
CA TYR A 528 -30.68 -30.91 19.72
C TYR A 528 -30.12 -32.34 19.80
N VAL A 529 -29.22 -32.60 20.74
CA VAL A 529 -28.55 -33.91 20.91
C VAL A 529 -28.48 -34.27 22.40
N SER A 530 -28.81 -35.51 22.77
CA SER A 530 -28.56 -36.02 24.11
C SER A 530 -27.09 -36.39 24.28
N LEU A 531 -26.39 -35.64 25.13
CA LEU A 531 -24.99 -35.87 25.49
C LEU A 531 -24.89 -36.64 26.80
N ASP A 532 -24.08 -37.72 26.82
CA ASP A 532 -23.72 -38.38 28.09
C ASP A 532 -22.63 -37.59 28.85
N GLU A 533 -22.48 -37.83 30.14
CA GLU A 533 -21.54 -37.08 31.02
C GLU A 533 -20.08 -37.15 30.56
N LYS A 534 -19.65 -38.27 29.94
CA LYS A 534 -18.29 -38.46 29.44
C LYS A 534 -18.06 -37.67 28.13
N LEU A 535 -19.07 -37.66 27.24
CA LEU A 535 -19.00 -36.94 25.99
C LEU A 535 -19.09 -35.44 26.21
N GLU A 536 -19.92 -35.02 27.20
CA GLU A 536 -20.01 -33.60 27.60
C GLU A 536 -18.69 -33.06 28.17
N THR A 537 -18.03 -33.85 29.03
CA THR A 537 -16.73 -33.47 29.62
C THR A 537 -15.66 -33.34 28.52
N LYS A 538 -15.61 -34.29 27.61
CA LYS A 538 -14.66 -34.31 26.50
C LYS A 538 -14.93 -33.15 25.54
N LEU A 539 -16.19 -32.92 25.19
CA LEU A 539 -16.60 -31.81 24.32
C LEU A 539 -16.28 -30.46 24.93
N LYS A 540 -16.42 -30.34 26.26
CA LYS A 540 -16.05 -29.14 27.02
C LYS A 540 -14.54 -28.91 27.06
N GLU A 541 -13.73 -29.96 27.15
CA GLU A 541 -12.28 -29.89 27.04
C GLU A 541 -11.86 -29.51 25.64
N ASP A 542 -12.45 -30.13 24.61
CA ASP A 542 -12.16 -29.86 23.19
C ASP A 542 -12.58 -28.43 22.79
N LEU A 543 -13.77 -27.98 23.21
CA LEU A 543 -14.24 -26.59 22.98
C LEU A 543 -13.39 -25.56 23.74
N ASN A 544 -13.02 -25.83 25.00
CA ASN A 544 -12.10 -24.97 25.73
C ASN A 544 -10.70 -24.94 25.08
N SER A 545 -10.23 -26.07 24.56
CA SER A 545 -8.95 -26.11 23.83
C SER A 545 -9.02 -25.34 22.51
N LEU A 546 -10.15 -25.39 21.80
CA LEU A 546 -10.39 -24.60 20.59
C LEU A 546 -10.51 -23.10 20.89
N LEU A 547 -11.32 -22.72 21.88
CA LEU A 547 -11.48 -21.33 22.32
C LEU A 547 -10.19 -20.75 22.95
N LEU A 548 -9.38 -21.61 23.61
CA LEU A 548 -8.06 -21.24 24.13
C LEU A 548 -6.96 -21.35 23.08
N SER A 549 -7.12 -22.17 22.02
CA SER A 549 -6.17 -22.26 20.91
C SER A 549 -6.29 -21.04 20.00
N GLU A 550 -7.48 -20.47 19.84
CA GLU A 550 -7.64 -19.16 19.21
C GLU A 550 -6.97 -18.04 20.03
N GLN A 551 -6.89 -18.17 21.35
CA GLN A 551 -6.09 -17.28 22.21
C GLN A 551 -4.59 -17.63 22.22
N LYS A 552 -4.20 -18.85 21.88
CA LYS A 552 -2.79 -19.29 21.80
C LYS A 552 -2.22 -19.33 20.39
N SER A 553 -3.04 -19.38 19.35
CA SER A 553 -2.57 -19.36 17.94
C SER A 553 -2.07 -17.99 17.48
N ASN A 554 -2.10 -16.98 18.35
CA ASN A 554 -1.40 -15.71 18.14
C ASN A 554 0.10 -15.75 18.49
N THR A 555 0.68 -16.93 18.75
CA THR A 555 2.12 -17.11 19.02
C THR A 555 2.77 -18.20 18.17
N ILE A 556 2.18 -18.55 17.04
CA ILE A 556 2.85 -19.40 16.05
C ILE A 556 3.01 -18.56 14.79
N THR A 557 4.21 -17.99 14.68
CA THR A 557 4.91 -17.64 13.45
C THR A 557 4.03 -17.11 12.31
N GLU A 558 4.12 -15.82 12.08
CA GLU A 558 4.10 -15.23 10.74
C GLU A 558 5.00 -16.06 9.82
N ASN A 559 4.50 -17.12 9.26
CA ASN A 559 5.10 -17.90 8.15
C ASN A 559 4.19 -19.07 7.79
N SER A 560 2.92 -18.80 7.51
CA SER A 560 2.11 -19.71 6.72
C SER A 560 1.47 -18.94 5.57
N SER A 561 2.30 -18.58 4.59
CA SER A 561 1.84 -18.38 3.22
C SER A 561 1.19 -19.69 2.80
N LYS A 562 -0.14 -19.74 2.76
CA LYS A 562 -0.88 -20.85 2.13
C LYS A 562 -0.28 -21.01 0.74
N GLY A 563 0.32 -22.18 0.45
CA GLY A 563 0.86 -22.49 -0.87
C GLY A 563 2.35 -22.23 -1.08
N ASP A 564 3.18 -22.18 -0.04
CA ASP A 564 4.64 -22.13 -0.21
C ASP A 564 5.14 -23.44 -0.87
N LEU A 565 5.82 -23.32 -2.02
CA LEU A 565 6.45 -24.44 -2.73
C LEU A 565 7.32 -25.27 -1.79
N LEU A 566 8.02 -24.62 -0.85
CA LEU A 566 8.89 -25.28 0.14
C LEU A 566 8.16 -26.28 1.03
N GLN A 567 6.87 -26.03 1.34
CA GLN A 567 6.06 -26.95 2.15
C GLN A 567 5.51 -28.14 1.32
N MET A 568 5.33 -27.93 0.01
CA MET A 568 4.75 -28.92 -0.90
C MET A 568 5.79 -29.79 -1.59
N ILE A 569 7.03 -29.35 -1.73
CA ILE A 569 8.11 -30.17 -2.28
C ILE A 569 8.57 -31.16 -1.22
N LYS A 570 8.04 -32.38 -1.34
CA LYS A 570 8.48 -33.57 -0.67
C LYS A 570 9.00 -34.52 -1.72
N ASN A 571 9.82 -35.49 -1.31
CA ASN A 571 10.36 -36.52 -2.24
C ASN A 571 9.25 -37.28 -2.96
N GLU A 572 8.10 -37.47 -2.32
CA GLU A 572 6.90 -38.11 -2.88
C GLU A 572 6.24 -37.36 -4.03
N ASN A 573 6.57 -36.04 -4.16
CA ASN A 573 6.03 -35.13 -5.18
C ASN A 573 7.03 -34.91 -6.34
N ILE A 574 8.15 -35.64 -6.36
CA ILE A 574 9.19 -35.52 -7.37
C ILE A 574 9.51 -36.91 -7.93
N VAL A 575 9.62 -37.00 -9.25
CA VAL A 575 10.08 -38.17 -9.97
C VAL A 575 11.23 -37.76 -10.88
N LEU A 576 12.28 -38.57 -10.85
CA LEU A 576 13.36 -38.57 -11.82
C LEU A 576 13.13 -39.72 -12.81
N ALA A 577 12.86 -39.40 -14.07
CA ALA A 577 12.64 -40.36 -15.13
C ALA A 577 13.96 -40.54 -15.90
N GLU A 578 14.53 -41.78 -15.82
CA GLU A 578 15.76 -42.13 -16.53
C GLU A 578 15.49 -42.52 -17.99
N ASP A 579 14.34 -43.16 -18.22
CA ASP A 579 13.94 -43.62 -19.56
C ASP A 579 13.11 -42.51 -20.27
N ARG A 580 13.06 -42.60 -21.60
CA ARG A 580 12.25 -41.70 -22.42
C ARG A 580 10.76 -42.03 -22.21
N LEU A 581 10.04 -41.08 -21.62
CA LEU A 581 8.61 -41.18 -21.39
C LEU A 581 7.82 -40.50 -22.53
N SER A 582 6.63 -41.04 -22.84
CA SER A 582 5.66 -40.34 -23.67
C SER A 582 4.96 -39.23 -22.88
N TRP A 583 4.46 -38.20 -23.58
CA TRP A 583 3.71 -37.15 -22.94
C TRP A 583 2.52 -37.66 -22.11
N GLU A 584 1.76 -38.60 -22.67
CA GLU A 584 0.64 -39.24 -21.99
C GLU A 584 1.10 -40.03 -20.72
N SER A 585 2.24 -40.70 -20.77
CA SER A 585 2.79 -41.41 -19.60
C SER A 585 3.17 -40.43 -18.48
N ILE A 586 3.73 -39.28 -18.82
CA ILE A 586 4.09 -38.24 -17.84
C ILE A 586 2.82 -37.69 -17.15
N LEU A 587 1.77 -37.37 -17.91
CA LEU A 587 0.51 -36.87 -17.36
C LEU A 587 -0.17 -37.92 -16.46
N ASN A 588 -0.23 -39.18 -16.91
CA ASN A 588 -0.80 -40.28 -16.14
C ASN A 588 -0.05 -40.54 -14.84
N GLN A 589 1.28 -40.56 -14.87
CA GLN A 589 2.10 -40.79 -13.68
C GLN A 589 1.96 -39.66 -12.67
N SER A 590 1.99 -38.42 -13.12
CA SER A 590 1.86 -37.24 -12.28
C SER A 590 0.48 -37.14 -11.63
N SER A 591 -0.60 -37.31 -12.41
CA SER A 591 -1.96 -37.29 -11.89
C SER A 591 -2.25 -38.45 -10.93
N GLN A 592 -1.80 -39.68 -11.25
CA GLN A 592 -2.00 -40.82 -10.37
C GLN A 592 -1.33 -40.63 -9.01
N ALA A 593 -0.14 -39.99 -8.97
CA ALA A 593 0.54 -39.68 -7.73
C ALA A 593 -0.32 -38.72 -6.85
N LEU A 594 -0.93 -37.68 -7.45
CA LEU A 594 -1.79 -36.75 -6.73
C LEU A 594 -3.15 -37.38 -6.34
N VAL A 595 -3.68 -38.32 -7.12
CA VAL A 595 -4.88 -39.12 -6.74
C VAL A 595 -4.57 -39.94 -5.50
N ASN A 596 -3.42 -40.64 -5.47
CA ASN A 596 -3.00 -41.43 -4.32
C ASN A 596 -2.84 -40.58 -3.04
N GLN A 597 -2.45 -39.34 -3.19
CA GLN A 597 -2.37 -38.36 -2.08
C GLN A 597 -3.72 -37.72 -1.72
N LYS A 598 -4.82 -38.07 -2.40
CA LYS A 598 -6.16 -37.48 -2.22
C LYS A 598 -6.19 -35.96 -2.44
N ILE A 599 -5.37 -35.47 -3.33
CA ILE A 599 -5.34 -34.08 -3.75
C ILE A 599 -6.34 -33.85 -4.86
N ILE A 600 -6.48 -34.80 -5.79
CA ILE A 600 -7.42 -34.79 -6.91
C ILE A 600 -8.25 -36.07 -6.96
N SER A 601 -9.38 -36.06 -7.67
CA SER A 601 -10.22 -37.22 -7.92
C SER A 601 -9.67 -38.09 -9.07
N SER A 602 -10.16 -39.31 -9.21
CA SER A 602 -9.82 -40.20 -10.33
C SER A 602 -10.19 -39.64 -11.69
N ASP A 603 -11.31 -38.87 -11.74
CA ASP A 603 -11.84 -38.30 -12.96
C ASP A 603 -10.96 -37.15 -13.50
N TYR A 604 -10.13 -36.56 -12.64
CA TYR A 604 -9.18 -35.52 -13.03
C TYR A 604 -8.22 -35.99 -14.13
N ASN A 605 -7.77 -37.23 -14.05
CA ASN A 605 -6.81 -37.80 -15.03
C ASN A 605 -7.43 -37.86 -16.43
N GLU A 606 -8.72 -38.24 -16.54
CA GLU A 606 -9.40 -38.32 -17.83
C GLU A 606 -9.57 -36.91 -18.43
N LEU A 607 -9.96 -35.96 -17.62
CA LEU A 607 -10.10 -34.55 -18.04
C LEU A 607 -8.75 -33.94 -18.43
N LEU A 608 -7.69 -34.23 -17.66
CA LEU A 608 -6.34 -33.74 -17.93
C LEU A 608 -5.83 -34.29 -19.28
N LEU A 609 -6.05 -35.55 -19.56
CA LEU A 609 -5.65 -36.18 -20.83
C LEU A 609 -6.46 -35.60 -22.00
N GLN A 610 -7.77 -35.39 -21.85
CA GLN A 610 -8.60 -34.78 -22.90
C GLN A 610 -8.13 -33.37 -23.24
N GLU A 611 -7.82 -32.56 -22.23
CA GLU A 611 -7.38 -31.17 -22.42
C GLU A 611 -6.00 -31.06 -23.07
N TYR A 612 -5.09 -32.01 -22.76
CA TYR A 612 -3.69 -31.89 -23.16
C TYR A 612 -3.21 -32.87 -24.24
N LEU A 613 -4.11 -33.65 -24.84
CA LEU A 613 -3.78 -34.53 -25.95
C LEU A 613 -3.16 -33.79 -27.13
N ASP A 614 -3.70 -32.61 -27.48
CA ASP A 614 -3.26 -31.78 -28.60
C ASP A 614 -2.06 -30.89 -28.27
N GLN A 615 -1.42 -31.08 -27.11
CA GLN A 615 -0.22 -30.37 -26.67
C GLN A 615 -0.32 -28.82 -26.82
N PRO A 616 -1.22 -28.14 -26.11
CA PRO A 616 -1.38 -26.70 -26.27
C PRO A 616 -0.12 -25.93 -25.84
N SER A 617 0.23 -24.88 -26.58
CA SER A 617 1.48 -24.12 -26.38
C SER A 617 1.47 -23.26 -25.09
N TYR A 618 0.30 -22.92 -24.55
CA TYR A 618 0.17 -22.05 -23.39
C TYR A 618 0.71 -22.61 -22.09
N ILE A 619 0.89 -23.96 -21.97
CA ILE A 619 1.47 -24.57 -20.77
C ILE A 619 3.00 -24.50 -20.72
N MET A 620 3.63 -23.99 -21.78
CA MET A 620 5.09 -23.95 -21.89
C MET A 620 5.66 -22.66 -21.24
N LEU A 621 6.21 -22.77 -20.05
CA LEU A 621 6.88 -21.68 -19.36
C LEU A 621 8.30 -21.48 -19.90
N ARG A 622 8.55 -20.26 -20.43
CA ARG A 622 9.89 -19.85 -20.91
C ARG A 622 10.60 -20.86 -21.80
N GLN A 623 9.85 -21.71 -22.50
CA GLN A 623 10.35 -22.79 -23.37
C GLN A 623 11.24 -23.83 -22.66
N ARG A 624 11.05 -24.02 -21.33
CA ARG A 624 11.88 -24.93 -20.51
C ARG A 624 11.10 -25.86 -19.58
N ILE A 625 9.99 -25.39 -19.05
CA ILE A 625 9.11 -26.17 -18.15
C ILE A 625 7.72 -26.27 -18.76
N LEU A 626 7.12 -27.46 -18.71
CA LEU A 626 5.70 -27.63 -19.02
C LEU A 626 4.89 -27.64 -17.72
N LEU A 627 3.79 -26.90 -17.70
CA LEU A 627 2.94 -26.75 -16.53
C LEU A 627 1.47 -27.10 -16.85
N PRO A 628 1.14 -28.39 -17.02
CA PRO A 628 -0.26 -28.81 -17.16
C PRO A 628 -1.04 -28.52 -15.90
N HIS A 629 -2.28 -28.04 -16.06
CA HIS A 629 -3.22 -27.69 -14.98
C HIS A 629 -4.64 -27.64 -15.51
N LEU A 630 -5.65 -27.89 -14.68
CA LEU A 630 -7.06 -27.72 -15.03
C LEU A 630 -7.64 -26.52 -14.26
N ASP A 631 -8.61 -25.82 -14.87
CA ASP A 631 -9.35 -24.76 -14.21
C ASP A 631 -10.11 -25.33 -12.99
N PRO A 632 -9.99 -24.73 -11.78
CA PRO A 632 -10.72 -25.17 -10.60
C PRO A 632 -12.24 -25.16 -10.75
N ALA A 633 -12.78 -24.44 -11.72
CA ALA A 633 -14.20 -24.46 -12.03
C ALA A 633 -14.67 -25.76 -12.73
N ILE A 634 -13.74 -26.53 -13.30
CA ILE A 634 -14.09 -27.75 -14.07
C ILE A 634 -14.18 -28.98 -13.15
N VAL A 635 -13.29 -29.07 -12.16
CA VAL A 635 -13.21 -30.23 -11.29
C VAL A 635 -12.72 -29.85 -9.90
N ASP A 636 -13.32 -30.45 -8.86
CA ASP A 636 -12.92 -30.22 -7.48
C ASP A 636 -11.51 -30.76 -7.22
N GLN A 637 -10.61 -29.88 -6.76
CA GLN A 637 -9.22 -30.17 -6.56
C GLN A 637 -8.65 -29.38 -5.38
N LYS A 638 -7.62 -29.95 -4.72
CA LYS A 638 -6.86 -29.25 -3.69
C LYS A 638 -5.59 -28.68 -4.29
N LEU A 639 -4.96 -27.79 -3.55
CA LEU A 639 -3.64 -27.27 -3.92
C LEU A 639 -2.61 -28.39 -3.89
N GLY A 640 -1.88 -28.58 -4.99
CA GLY A 640 -0.85 -29.61 -5.13
C GLY A 640 0.11 -29.31 -6.28
N VAL A 641 1.29 -29.90 -6.18
CA VAL A 641 2.29 -29.86 -7.25
C VAL A 641 3.02 -31.20 -7.33
N PHE A 642 3.26 -31.66 -8.56
CA PHE A 642 4.06 -32.85 -8.83
C PHE A 642 5.08 -32.53 -9.93
N ILE A 643 6.37 -32.74 -9.66
CA ILE A 643 7.46 -32.37 -10.56
C ILE A 643 8.10 -33.64 -11.13
N THR A 644 8.14 -33.72 -12.45
CA THR A 644 8.86 -34.78 -13.19
C THR A 644 10.10 -34.19 -13.85
N VAL A 645 11.27 -34.64 -13.46
CA VAL A 645 12.55 -34.30 -14.09
C VAL A 645 12.93 -35.42 -15.05
N LEU A 646 13.18 -35.07 -16.29
CA LEU A 646 13.46 -36.02 -17.38
C LEU A 646 14.96 -36.03 -17.72
N LYS A 647 15.65 -37.14 -17.56
CA LYS A 647 17.02 -37.33 -18.04
C LYS A 647 17.10 -37.28 -19.56
N GLN A 648 16.12 -37.85 -20.23
CA GLN A 648 15.94 -37.78 -21.67
C GLN A 648 14.83 -36.80 -22.00
N GLU A 649 15.20 -35.73 -22.73
CA GLU A 649 14.25 -34.67 -23.09
C GLU A 649 13.05 -35.20 -23.92
N ILE A 650 11.89 -34.56 -23.72
CA ILE A 650 10.77 -34.67 -24.67
C ILE A 650 10.78 -33.46 -25.59
N THR A 651 10.29 -33.65 -26.81
CA THR A 651 10.10 -32.52 -27.76
C THR A 651 8.67 -32.02 -27.67
N TYR A 652 8.51 -30.75 -27.35
CA TYR A 652 7.21 -30.10 -27.25
C TYR A 652 7.25 -28.80 -28.09
N HIS A 653 6.44 -28.68 -29.11
CA HIS A 653 6.49 -27.58 -30.11
C HIS A 653 7.90 -27.25 -30.62
N GLY A 654 8.72 -28.30 -30.89
CA GLY A 654 10.07 -28.11 -31.37
C GLY A 654 11.10 -27.67 -30.33
N LYS A 655 10.70 -27.58 -29.04
CA LYS A 655 11.58 -27.24 -27.91
C LYS A 655 11.88 -28.51 -27.09
N LYS A 656 13.09 -28.54 -26.53
CA LYS A 656 13.57 -29.64 -25.66
C LYS A 656 13.19 -29.34 -24.24
N ILE A 657 12.40 -30.18 -23.60
CA ILE A 657 11.86 -30.01 -22.25
C ILE A 657 12.38 -31.12 -21.36
N HIS A 658 12.89 -30.75 -20.20
CA HIS A 658 13.40 -31.64 -19.17
C HIS A 658 12.57 -31.62 -17.87
N VAL A 659 11.68 -30.66 -17.68
CA VAL A 659 10.90 -30.55 -16.46
C VAL A 659 9.43 -30.38 -16.81
N VAL A 660 8.59 -31.18 -16.16
CA VAL A 660 7.13 -31.09 -16.21
C VAL A 660 6.60 -30.96 -14.79
N ALA A 661 5.82 -29.92 -14.51
CA ALA A 661 5.23 -29.68 -13.20
C ALA A 661 3.70 -29.67 -13.33
N LEU A 662 3.04 -30.75 -12.90
CA LEU A 662 1.58 -30.78 -12.80
C LEU A 662 1.16 -29.95 -11.59
N LEU A 663 0.37 -28.91 -11.80
CA LEU A 663 -0.13 -28.00 -10.78
C LEU A 663 -1.64 -28.16 -10.63
N THR A 664 -2.12 -28.26 -9.40
CA THR A 664 -3.56 -28.29 -9.07
C THR A 664 -3.88 -27.17 -8.06
N THR A 665 -5.05 -26.57 -8.17
CA THR A 665 -5.44 -25.44 -7.32
C THR A 665 -6.95 -25.46 -7.02
N PRO A 666 -7.37 -25.19 -5.76
CA PRO A 666 -8.80 -25.12 -5.41
C PRO A 666 -9.45 -23.82 -5.89
N ASP A 667 -8.65 -22.81 -6.21
CA ASP A 667 -9.11 -21.48 -6.57
C ASP A 667 -8.09 -20.76 -7.49
N LYS A 668 -8.42 -19.52 -7.89
CA LYS A 668 -7.59 -18.73 -8.82
C LYS A 668 -6.37 -18.05 -8.19
N THR A 669 -6.13 -18.22 -6.89
CA THR A 669 -5.09 -17.46 -6.18
C THR A 669 -4.13 -18.32 -5.35
N SER A 670 -4.60 -19.44 -4.81
CA SER A 670 -3.82 -20.28 -3.90
C SER A 670 -2.54 -20.88 -4.52
N HIS A 671 -2.50 -21.06 -5.84
CA HIS A 671 -1.34 -21.59 -6.57
C HIS A 671 -0.26 -20.54 -6.88
N LEU A 672 -0.56 -19.24 -6.79
CA LEU A 672 0.34 -18.16 -7.21
C LEU A 672 1.73 -18.24 -6.55
N PRO A 673 1.88 -18.52 -5.24
CA PRO A 673 3.20 -18.64 -4.62
C PRO A 673 4.04 -19.80 -5.21
N ILE A 674 3.39 -20.94 -5.52
CA ILE A 674 4.05 -22.10 -6.13
C ILE A 674 4.49 -21.76 -7.55
N LEU A 675 3.59 -21.18 -8.31
CA LEU A 675 3.80 -20.78 -9.69
C LEU A 675 4.95 -19.77 -9.82
N TYR A 676 5.05 -18.83 -8.88
CA TYR A 676 6.14 -17.87 -8.81
C TYR A 676 7.52 -18.57 -8.79
N HIS A 677 7.68 -19.55 -7.91
CA HIS A 677 8.94 -20.31 -7.82
C HIS A 677 9.20 -21.15 -9.08
N ILE A 678 8.16 -21.80 -9.64
CA ILE A 678 8.30 -22.58 -10.88
C ILE A 678 8.70 -21.66 -12.05
N ASN A 679 8.11 -20.47 -12.15
CA ASN A 679 8.45 -19.51 -13.19
C ASN A 679 9.89 -18.98 -13.05
N ARG A 680 10.37 -18.75 -11.81
CA ARG A 680 11.78 -18.43 -11.56
C ARG A 680 12.71 -19.56 -12.04
N MET A 681 12.40 -20.81 -11.73
CA MET A 681 13.16 -21.96 -12.22
C MET A 681 13.16 -22.00 -13.75
N ALA A 682 12.03 -21.73 -14.41
CA ALA A 682 11.95 -21.68 -15.87
C ALA A 682 12.78 -20.55 -16.49
N ASN A 683 13.02 -19.44 -15.77
CA ASN A 683 13.88 -18.35 -16.23
C ASN A 683 15.39 -18.70 -16.13
N ASP A 684 15.78 -19.61 -15.27
CA ASP A 684 17.16 -20.00 -15.03
C ASP A 684 17.51 -21.27 -15.82
N ALA A 685 18.20 -21.08 -16.96
CA ALA A 685 18.60 -22.19 -17.81
C ALA A 685 19.66 -23.08 -17.15
N GLU A 686 20.61 -22.47 -16.40
CA GLU A 686 21.70 -23.19 -15.74
C GLU A 686 21.14 -24.07 -14.63
N PHE A 687 20.15 -23.58 -13.90
CA PHE A 687 19.48 -24.36 -12.86
C PHE A 687 18.72 -25.57 -13.41
N ILE A 688 18.04 -25.43 -14.55
CA ILE A 688 17.39 -26.59 -15.21
C ILE A 688 18.42 -27.64 -15.65
N GLU A 689 19.56 -27.20 -16.21
CA GLU A 689 20.65 -28.13 -16.58
C GLU A 689 21.28 -28.78 -15.34
N GLU A 690 21.36 -28.07 -14.21
CA GLU A 690 21.83 -28.66 -12.95
C GLU A 690 20.87 -29.73 -12.47
N LEU A 691 19.56 -29.49 -12.44
CA LEU A 691 18.55 -30.48 -12.04
C LEU A 691 18.63 -31.78 -12.85
N VAL A 692 18.88 -31.69 -14.15
CA VAL A 692 18.99 -32.84 -15.04
C VAL A 692 20.24 -33.69 -14.73
N LYS A 693 21.31 -33.09 -14.21
CA LYS A 693 22.57 -33.80 -13.86
C LYS A 693 22.48 -34.56 -12.55
N LEU A 694 21.56 -34.21 -11.66
CA LEU A 694 21.38 -34.88 -10.37
C LEU A 694 20.87 -36.31 -10.56
N GLU A 695 21.32 -37.24 -9.71
CA GLU A 695 21.02 -38.67 -9.83
C GLU A 695 20.00 -39.19 -8.81
N ASP A 696 19.67 -38.39 -7.81
CA ASP A 696 18.75 -38.75 -6.72
C ASP A 696 17.65 -37.70 -6.51
N VAL A 697 16.44 -38.19 -6.25
CA VAL A 697 15.25 -37.37 -5.92
C VAL A 697 15.49 -36.48 -4.68
N ASN A 698 16.25 -36.93 -3.70
CA ASN A 698 16.61 -36.16 -2.52
C ASN A 698 17.48 -34.93 -2.88
N GLU A 699 18.42 -35.12 -3.81
CA GLU A 699 19.28 -34.03 -4.29
C GLU A 699 18.44 -33.00 -5.08
N ILE A 700 17.53 -33.46 -5.95
CA ILE A 700 16.61 -32.61 -6.70
C ILE A 700 15.71 -31.81 -5.73
N SER A 701 15.12 -32.48 -4.75
CA SER A 701 14.29 -31.83 -3.73
C SER A 701 15.06 -30.75 -2.97
N LYS A 702 16.31 -31.04 -2.60
CA LYS A 702 17.19 -30.10 -1.90
C LYS A 702 17.60 -28.93 -2.80
N ALA A 703 17.91 -29.18 -4.07
CA ALA A 703 18.27 -28.15 -5.04
C ALA A 703 17.09 -27.17 -5.25
N ILE A 704 15.88 -27.68 -5.47
CA ILE A 704 14.68 -26.85 -5.65
C ILE A 704 14.37 -26.05 -4.37
N ARG A 705 14.50 -26.64 -3.19
CA ARG A 705 14.32 -25.92 -1.91
C ARG A 705 15.33 -24.79 -1.73
N ASN A 706 16.61 -25.06 -2.00
CA ASN A 706 17.67 -24.06 -1.89
C ASN A 706 17.46 -22.91 -2.88
N PHE A 707 17.07 -23.22 -4.12
CA PHE A 707 16.75 -22.24 -5.13
C PHE A 707 15.59 -21.33 -4.69
N SER A 708 14.56 -21.92 -4.06
CA SER A 708 13.41 -21.18 -3.55
C SER A 708 13.71 -20.33 -2.31
N THR A 709 14.70 -20.71 -1.48
CA THR A 709 15.08 -19.96 -0.26
C THR A 709 16.05 -18.82 -0.49
N ASN A 710 16.79 -18.81 -1.59
CA ASN A 710 17.78 -17.76 -1.90
C ASN A 710 17.15 -16.38 -2.24
N ASP A 711 15.84 -16.26 -2.17
CA ASP A 711 15.10 -14.99 -2.35
C ASP A 711 15.19 -14.03 -1.14
N LYS A 712 15.77 -14.45 -0.02
CA LYS A 712 15.86 -13.61 1.18
C LYS A 712 17.02 -12.61 1.18
N ASN A 713 17.87 -12.60 0.13
CA ASN A 713 19.08 -11.79 0.06
C ASN A 713 19.23 -10.90 -1.19
N SER A 714 18.16 -10.70 -1.99
CA SER A 714 18.17 -9.76 -3.14
C SER A 714 17.12 -8.66 -2.98
#